data_e1d48b81612cbde527fe1c6356897d38
#
_entry.id   e1d48b81612cbde527fe1c6356897d38
#
_cell.length_a   1.000
_cell.length_b   1.000
_cell.length_c   1.000
_cell.angle_alpha   90.00
_cell.angle_beta   90.00
_cell.angle_gamma   90.00
#
_symmetry.space_group_name_H-M   'P 1'
#
loop_
_entity.id
_entity.type
_entity.pdbx_description
1 polymer ?
#
loop_
_entity_poly.entity_id
_entity_poly.type
_entity_poly.pdbx_seq_one_letter_code
_entity_poly.pdbx_strand_id
1 'polypeptide(L)'
;MNGLLLALLALQVPDTVVLPPITVTATRQMMSIFAVPLAVTQVKRSDLFGTTAYGLDEPLALVPGVVAQSRYGTQDVRIAIRGYGARGAGDRSNAGTTRGIRVLLDGFPETEPDGRTSFDGIDLAAAQAVEVVRSNASAVWGNAAGGIVSISTLPDAAAPRLALTPLFGSFGLRRYSATTGISLGAEGRLGASFVRSDADGWRAHSASQRSLLNISMLAPVTDRTRIGVYAVGSDNTFRIPGPLTAAQVASDPRQANTTYFARDERRENRIARLGLTLEHQATERVGMTGLLYLNPKSLQRSERGTFRDFTRYHVGGSGTVRIATPLGKMARGTLLAGADYALQDGAILFYSLTPQGARGDTLRDNKAEAARNAGVFLTEELAFGTADRWSLAIGARYDDITYDYRSYITPALNARRSFTGVTPKVGVTYRLTPQHSVYASLGGGIEVPAGNETDPAGTFGQDTVTAINPLLSPIRSTTYEIGTKRLWSLGDASLIREVSYDVALYQTAVTDEIVPYRGGRFYFTAGRVRRRGAEFGTRVAARAGVVLQAALTWTDHRYTRYLVDSVHYGRPGSFADYSGNRVVGVPSFTGAFALDVAPAAVQPLRVRFVVESMSSFFTDDANQVKVPSYRFANLTLGTDRPVDLGNGVGMNAFLTIHNVFDRRYIASAFLNPDVVAGEPVAFEPGLPRNVVVGVSLVAR
;
A
#
# COMPACT_ATOMS: atom_id res chain seq x y z
N MET A 1 13.39 -46.37 -10.24
CA MET A 1 12.90 -45.02 -9.91
C MET A 1 11.41 -44.97 -9.48
N ASN A 2 10.73 -46.07 -9.31
CA ASN A 2 9.31 -46.11 -8.94
C ASN A 2 9.02 -46.41 -7.46
N GLY A 3 10.02 -46.52 -6.62
CA GLY A 3 9.85 -46.82 -5.18
C GLY A 3 9.83 -45.61 -4.24
N LEU A 4 10.31 -44.43 -4.69
CA LEU A 4 10.41 -43.24 -3.84
C LEU A 4 9.10 -42.38 -3.82
N LEU A 5 8.21 -42.53 -4.80
CA LEU A 5 6.95 -41.79 -4.85
C LEU A 5 5.83 -42.41 -4.00
N LEU A 6 5.89 -43.70 -3.70
CA LEU A 6 4.87 -44.37 -2.89
C LEU A 6 5.14 -44.32 -1.37
N ALA A 7 6.37 -44.00 -0.95
CA ALA A 7 6.69 -43.81 0.46
C ALA A 7 6.24 -42.46 1.06
N LEU A 8 5.87 -41.51 0.23
CA LEU A 8 5.37 -40.18 0.64
C LEU A 8 3.86 -40.15 0.97
N LEU A 9 3.14 -41.23 0.74
CA LEU A 9 1.66 -41.31 0.93
C LEU A 9 1.23 -41.96 2.27
N ALA A 10 2.17 -42.51 3.08
CA ALA A 10 1.85 -43.26 4.28
C ALA A 10 2.32 -42.64 5.59
N LEU A 11 2.60 -41.34 5.64
CA LEU A 11 2.87 -40.66 6.91
C LEU A 11 1.54 -40.28 7.58
N GLN A 12 1.07 -41.14 8.48
CA GLN A 12 0.06 -40.79 9.47
C GLN A 12 0.57 -39.61 10.28
N VAL A 13 -0.17 -38.51 10.23
CA VAL A 13 0.08 -37.24 10.96
C VAL A 13 -0.19 -37.51 12.44
N PRO A 14 0.80 -37.43 13.34
CA PRO A 14 0.51 -37.40 14.78
C PRO A 14 -0.11 -36.05 15.14
N ASP A 15 -0.85 -36.04 16.22
CA ASP A 15 -1.67 -34.99 16.79
C ASP A 15 -1.25 -33.56 16.52
N THR A 16 -2.21 -32.79 16.06
CA THR A 16 -2.23 -31.40 15.69
C THR A 16 -1.52 -30.49 16.69
N VAL A 17 -0.39 -29.98 16.34
CA VAL A 17 0.06 -28.68 16.85
C VAL A 17 -0.93 -27.64 16.29
N VAL A 18 -1.83 -27.16 17.13
CA VAL A 18 -2.76 -26.07 16.79
C VAL A 18 -1.93 -24.79 16.69
N LEU A 19 -1.43 -24.53 15.50
CA LEU A 19 -0.86 -23.21 15.20
C LEU A 19 -1.99 -22.18 15.32
N PRO A 20 -1.75 -20.98 15.90
CA PRO A 20 -2.75 -19.94 15.95
C PRO A 20 -3.24 -19.68 14.52
N PRO A 21 -4.56 -19.58 14.30
CA PRO A 21 -5.10 -19.38 12.97
C PRO A 21 -4.55 -18.07 12.41
N ILE A 22 -3.96 -18.11 11.21
CA ILE A 22 -3.63 -16.90 10.47
C ILE A 22 -4.98 -16.29 10.08
N THR A 23 -5.29 -15.12 10.66
CA THR A 23 -6.55 -14.43 10.48
C THR A 23 -6.40 -13.24 9.57
N VAL A 24 -7.46 -12.96 8.80
CA VAL A 24 -7.60 -11.78 7.95
C VAL A 24 -8.54 -10.81 8.64
N THR A 25 -8.13 -9.56 8.78
CA THR A 25 -8.94 -8.48 9.35
C THR A 25 -9.52 -7.54 8.29
N ALA A 26 -8.94 -7.53 7.11
CA ALA A 26 -9.39 -6.72 5.98
C ALA A 26 -10.79 -7.10 5.43
N THR A 27 -11.40 -8.17 5.91
CA THR A 27 -12.82 -8.50 5.65
C THR A 27 -13.78 -7.81 6.62
N ARG A 28 -13.30 -6.92 7.50
CA ARG A 28 -14.00 -6.29 8.65
C ARG A 28 -14.46 -7.28 9.71
N GLN A 29 -13.97 -8.49 9.67
CA GLN A 29 -14.14 -9.52 10.69
C GLN A 29 -12.91 -10.44 10.70
N MET A 30 -12.60 -11.01 11.84
CA MET A 30 -11.51 -11.97 11.95
C MET A 30 -11.92 -13.31 11.34
N MET A 31 -11.26 -13.72 10.28
CA MET A 31 -11.51 -15.00 9.59
C MET A 31 -10.21 -15.73 9.31
N SER A 32 -10.30 -17.06 9.26
CA SER A 32 -9.16 -17.86 8.78
C SER A 32 -8.88 -17.54 7.31
N ILE A 33 -7.60 -17.35 6.95
CA ILE A 33 -7.21 -17.14 5.55
C ILE A 33 -7.64 -18.29 4.65
N PHE A 34 -7.79 -19.51 5.20
CA PHE A 34 -8.21 -20.70 4.45
C PHE A 34 -9.72 -20.77 4.21
N ALA A 35 -10.50 -19.92 4.86
CA ALA A 35 -11.94 -19.85 4.69
C ALA A 35 -12.39 -18.78 3.67
N VAL A 36 -11.54 -17.79 3.39
CA VAL A 36 -11.90 -16.64 2.54
C VAL A 36 -11.47 -16.84 1.09
N PRO A 37 -12.31 -16.48 0.09
CA PRO A 37 -11.99 -16.55 -1.34
C PRO A 37 -11.16 -15.32 -1.79
N LEU A 38 -10.02 -15.09 -1.15
CA LEU A 38 -9.15 -13.93 -1.35
C LEU A 38 -7.68 -14.33 -1.32
N ALA A 39 -6.84 -13.75 -2.17
CA ALA A 39 -5.38 -13.81 -2.04
C ALA A 39 -4.92 -12.82 -0.95
N VAL A 40 -4.32 -13.33 0.11
CA VAL A 40 -3.88 -12.54 1.27
C VAL A 40 -2.48 -12.93 1.67
N THR A 41 -1.65 -11.92 1.94
CA THR A 41 -0.31 -12.10 2.51
C THR A 41 -0.19 -11.26 3.77
N GLN A 42 0.38 -11.84 4.83
CA GLN A 42 0.69 -11.14 6.06
C GLN A 42 2.22 -11.05 6.23
N VAL A 43 2.74 -9.84 6.32
CA VAL A 43 4.13 -9.53 6.70
C VAL A 43 4.14 -9.29 8.20
N LYS A 44 4.85 -10.13 8.95
CA LYS A 44 4.93 -10.05 10.41
C LYS A 44 6.10 -9.15 10.83
N ARG A 45 6.09 -8.70 12.09
CA ARG A 45 7.19 -7.92 12.68
C ARG A 45 8.56 -8.58 12.50
N SER A 46 8.63 -9.91 12.59
CA SER A 46 9.88 -10.68 12.38
C SER A 46 10.43 -10.55 10.95
N ASP A 47 9.58 -10.29 9.98
CA ASP A 47 9.95 -10.13 8.56
C ASP A 47 10.53 -8.74 8.28
N LEU A 48 10.34 -7.77 9.20
CA LEU A 48 10.90 -6.42 9.14
C LEU A 48 12.37 -6.34 9.62
N PHE A 49 12.99 -7.48 9.93
CA PHE A 49 14.38 -7.54 10.38
C PHE A 49 15.33 -6.93 9.36
N GLY A 50 16.17 -5.99 9.83
CA GLY A 50 17.18 -5.34 9.00
C GLY A 50 16.67 -4.34 7.99
N THR A 51 15.37 -4.02 8.02
CA THR A 51 14.81 -2.94 7.19
C THR A 51 15.16 -1.58 7.78
N THR A 52 15.19 -0.56 6.93
CA THR A 52 15.32 0.85 7.38
C THR A 52 14.11 1.30 8.18
N ALA A 53 12.99 0.58 8.10
CA ALA A 53 11.69 0.93 8.61
C ALA A 53 11.15 2.29 8.10
N TYR A 54 11.69 2.77 6.99
CA TYR A 54 11.44 4.12 6.48
C TYR A 54 10.23 4.20 5.56
N GLY A 55 10.05 3.21 4.68
CA GLY A 55 8.95 3.10 3.73
C GLY A 55 8.35 1.70 3.67
N LEU A 56 7.24 1.58 2.96
CA LEU A 56 6.54 0.31 2.74
C LEU A 56 7.14 -0.55 1.60
N ASP A 57 8.12 -0.04 0.86
CA ASP A 57 8.76 -0.74 -0.26
C ASP A 57 9.50 -2.00 0.20
N GLU A 58 10.30 -1.91 1.27
CA GLU A 58 11.04 -3.05 1.80
C GLU A 58 10.12 -4.22 2.27
N PRO A 59 9.10 -4.00 3.14
CA PRO A 59 8.23 -5.08 3.59
C PRO A 59 7.33 -5.64 2.49
N LEU A 60 6.96 -4.83 1.50
CA LEU A 60 6.09 -5.26 0.40
C LEU A 60 6.84 -5.97 -0.74
N ALA A 61 8.16 -5.95 -0.77
CA ALA A 61 8.97 -6.63 -1.78
C ALA A 61 8.70 -8.15 -1.85
N LEU A 62 8.42 -8.78 -0.70
CA LEU A 62 8.11 -10.21 -0.59
C LEU A 62 6.60 -10.51 -0.65
N VAL A 63 5.79 -9.59 -1.15
CA VAL A 63 4.36 -9.80 -1.36
C VAL A 63 4.07 -9.99 -2.85
N PRO A 64 3.63 -11.17 -3.31
CA PRO A 64 3.32 -11.39 -4.72
C PRO A 64 2.23 -10.40 -5.20
N GLY A 65 2.22 -10.02 -6.47
CA GLY A 65 1.21 -9.13 -7.05
C GLY A 65 1.37 -7.66 -6.67
N VAL A 66 2.32 -7.31 -5.82
CA VAL A 66 2.59 -5.95 -5.37
C VAL A 66 3.87 -5.42 -6.03
N VAL A 67 3.80 -4.19 -6.51
CA VAL A 67 4.95 -3.38 -6.90
C VAL A 67 5.00 -2.19 -5.96
N ALA A 68 5.99 -2.16 -5.08
CA ALA A 68 6.24 -1.05 -4.18
C ALA A 68 7.60 -0.44 -4.52
N GLN A 69 7.62 0.85 -4.82
CA GLN A 69 8.81 1.56 -5.29
C GLN A 69 9.01 2.83 -4.47
N SER A 70 10.13 2.90 -3.75
CA SER A 70 10.57 4.13 -3.13
C SER A 70 11.13 5.08 -4.18
N ARG A 71 10.76 6.34 -4.09
CA ARG A 71 11.38 7.40 -4.87
C ARG A 71 12.64 7.85 -4.14
N TYR A 72 13.77 7.76 -4.79
CA TYR A 72 15.09 8.19 -4.29
C TYR A 72 15.38 7.86 -2.80
N GLY A 73 14.79 6.78 -2.27
CA GLY A 73 15.05 6.26 -0.92
C GLY A 73 14.35 7.02 0.21
N THR A 74 13.20 7.64 -0.07
CA THR A 74 12.37 8.31 0.94
C THR A 74 11.13 7.48 1.30
N GLN A 75 10.33 7.96 2.27
CA GLN A 75 9.02 7.38 2.59
C GLN A 75 7.96 7.59 1.49
N ASP A 76 8.25 8.38 0.47
CA ASP A 76 7.36 8.55 -0.70
C ASP A 76 7.41 7.28 -1.57
N VAL A 77 6.59 6.30 -1.18
CA VAL A 77 6.50 4.98 -1.81
C VAL A 77 5.28 4.93 -2.71
N ARG A 78 5.45 4.33 -3.88
CA ARG A 78 4.35 4.02 -4.79
C ARG A 78 3.98 2.58 -4.65
N ILE A 79 2.69 2.34 -4.50
CA ILE A 79 2.15 0.99 -4.38
C ILE A 79 1.20 0.76 -5.54
N ALA A 80 1.46 -0.32 -6.26
CA ALA A 80 0.55 -0.86 -7.27
C ALA A 80 0.26 -2.33 -6.97
N ILE A 81 -1.01 -2.73 -7.04
CA ILE A 81 -1.45 -4.12 -6.90
C ILE A 81 -2.21 -4.47 -8.18
N ARG A 82 -1.72 -5.45 -8.95
CA ARG A 82 -2.36 -5.90 -10.20
C ARG A 82 -2.67 -4.75 -11.17
N GLY A 83 -1.81 -3.72 -11.20
CA GLY A 83 -1.96 -2.53 -12.04
C GLY A 83 -2.95 -1.49 -11.54
N TYR A 84 -3.54 -1.66 -10.35
CA TYR A 84 -4.23 -0.61 -9.62
C TYR A 84 -3.24 0.20 -8.79
N GLY A 85 -3.62 1.42 -8.40
CA GLY A 85 -2.78 2.30 -7.61
C GLY A 85 -1.82 3.17 -8.42
N ALA A 86 -0.73 3.60 -7.80
CA ALA A 86 0.27 4.49 -8.38
C ALA A 86 1.28 3.70 -9.22
N ARG A 87 1.00 3.49 -10.50
CA ARG A 87 1.86 2.72 -11.41
C ARG A 87 3.19 3.40 -11.76
N GLY A 88 3.26 4.71 -11.61
CA GLY A 88 4.46 5.48 -11.92
C GLY A 88 4.48 6.83 -11.25
N ALA A 89 5.57 7.57 -11.46
CA ALA A 89 5.71 8.94 -11.04
C ALA A 89 4.95 9.89 -11.97
N GLY A 90 4.63 11.04 -11.49
CA GLY A 90 4.05 12.15 -12.25
C GLY A 90 3.97 13.38 -11.38
N ASP A 91 3.93 14.51 -12.01
CA ASP A 91 3.92 15.80 -11.33
C ASP A 91 2.78 15.96 -10.30
N ARG A 92 1.62 15.35 -10.55
CA ARG A 92 0.46 15.41 -9.65
C ARG A 92 0.31 14.16 -8.77
N SER A 93 0.99 13.08 -9.08
CA SER A 93 0.87 11.80 -8.38
C SER A 93 1.92 11.61 -7.26
N ASN A 94 2.64 12.65 -6.90
CA ASN A 94 3.69 12.58 -5.88
C ASN A 94 3.21 12.17 -4.49
N ALA A 95 1.94 12.30 -4.19
CA ALA A 95 1.37 11.92 -2.90
C ALA A 95 0.58 10.61 -2.95
N GLY A 96 0.89 9.74 -3.94
CA GLY A 96 0.27 8.45 -4.00
C GLY A 96 -1.23 8.50 -4.28
N THR A 97 -1.60 8.68 -5.54
CA THR A 97 -2.95 8.31 -5.96
C THR A 97 -3.05 6.80 -5.94
N THR A 98 -3.57 6.23 -4.86
CA THR A 98 -3.74 4.78 -4.73
C THR A 98 -5.10 4.31 -5.23
N ARG A 99 -5.57 4.83 -6.37
CA ARG A 99 -6.85 4.41 -6.94
C ARG A 99 -6.98 2.88 -6.97
N GLY A 100 -8.12 2.40 -6.48
CA GLY A 100 -8.41 0.97 -6.39
C GLY A 100 -7.66 0.22 -5.29
N ILE A 101 -6.86 0.91 -4.46
CA ILE A 101 -6.21 0.33 -3.29
C ILE A 101 -6.63 1.11 -2.05
N ARG A 102 -7.14 0.39 -1.05
CA ARG A 102 -7.45 0.96 0.26
C ARG A 102 -6.25 0.79 1.19
N VAL A 103 -5.73 1.88 1.74
CA VAL A 103 -4.66 1.84 2.75
C VAL A 103 -5.26 2.18 4.11
N LEU A 104 -4.98 1.33 5.08
CA LEU A 104 -5.51 1.43 6.45
C LEU A 104 -4.35 1.42 7.45
N LEU A 105 -4.45 2.25 8.47
CA LEU A 105 -3.61 2.19 9.66
C LEU A 105 -4.51 2.01 10.89
N ASP A 106 -4.40 0.86 11.56
CA ASP A 106 -5.27 0.46 12.67
C ASP A 106 -6.78 0.49 12.34
N GLY A 107 -7.13 0.14 11.07
CA GLY A 107 -8.49 0.17 10.55
C GLY A 107 -8.96 1.53 10.05
N PHE A 108 -8.24 2.62 10.34
CA PHE A 108 -8.56 3.97 9.86
C PHE A 108 -8.02 4.20 8.44
N PRO A 109 -8.79 4.84 7.55
CA PRO A 109 -8.34 5.07 6.18
C PRO A 109 -7.26 6.16 6.09
N GLU A 110 -6.13 5.81 5.49
CA GLU A 110 -5.14 6.76 4.99
C GLU A 110 -5.52 7.30 3.61
N THR A 111 -6.37 6.56 2.88
CA THR A 111 -6.98 7.01 1.63
C THR A 111 -8.12 7.96 1.93
N GLU A 112 -7.99 9.20 1.46
CA GLU A 112 -8.95 10.27 1.62
C GLU A 112 -10.20 10.08 0.74
N PRO A 113 -11.32 10.77 1.01
CA PRO A 113 -12.52 10.71 0.18
C PRO A 113 -12.30 11.03 -1.29
N ASP A 114 -11.31 11.87 -1.61
CA ASP A 114 -10.94 12.22 -2.98
C ASP A 114 -9.95 11.22 -3.63
N GLY A 115 -9.70 10.07 -3.04
CA GLY A 115 -8.84 9.01 -3.57
C GLY A 115 -7.33 9.24 -3.40
N ARG A 116 -6.91 10.35 -2.80
CA ARG A 116 -5.49 10.57 -2.45
C ARG A 116 -5.11 9.78 -1.21
N THR A 117 -3.86 9.33 -1.15
CA THR A 117 -3.33 8.63 0.02
C THR A 117 -2.02 9.28 0.44
N SER A 118 -1.82 9.49 1.74
CA SER A 118 -0.56 9.92 2.33
C SER A 118 0.01 8.79 3.16
N PHE A 119 1.32 8.56 3.03
CA PHE A 119 2.07 7.62 3.87
C PHE A 119 2.80 8.33 5.02
N ASP A 120 2.58 9.63 5.19
CA ASP A 120 3.26 10.45 6.20
C ASP A 120 2.96 9.99 7.64
N GLY A 121 1.78 9.41 7.88
CA GLY A 121 1.37 8.86 9.18
C GLY A 121 1.82 7.42 9.44
N ILE A 122 2.47 6.76 8.48
CA ILE A 122 2.85 5.35 8.58
C ILE A 122 4.33 5.22 8.92
N ASP A 123 4.63 4.46 9.96
CA ASP A 123 5.99 4.08 10.33
C ASP A 123 6.06 2.62 10.79
N LEU A 124 7.10 1.93 10.30
CA LEU A 124 7.25 0.50 10.56
C LEU A 124 7.86 0.19 11.94
N ALA A 125 8.41 1.18 12.66
CA ALA A 125 8.90 0.96 14.03
C ALA A 125 7.74 0.55 14.97
N ALA A 126 6.54 1.11 14.75
CA ALA A 126 5.32 0.74 15.49
C ALA A 126 4.62 -0.49 14.92
N ALA A 127 4.85 -0.85 13.66
CA ALA A 127 4.11 -1.89 12.98
C ALA A 127 4.31 -3.27 13.62
N GLN A 128 3.21 -3.96 13.90
CA GLN A 128 3.18 -5.35 14.36
C GLN A 128 2.94 -6.30 13.18
N ALA A 129 2.12 -5.89 12.23
CA ALA A 129 1.85 -6.63 11.00
C ALA A 129 1.45 -5.69 9.87
N VAL A 130 1.76 -6.09 8.63
CA VAL A 130 1.20 -5.51 7.41
C VAL A 130 0.43 -6.62 6.70
N GLU A 131 -0.88 -6.46 6.58
CA GLU A 131 -1.76 -7.37 5.86
C GLU A 131 -2.04 -6.80 4.46
N VAL A 132 -1.84 -7.62 3.43
CA VAL A 132 -2.10 -7.23 2.04
C VAL A 132 -3.11 -8.19 1.43
N VAL A 133 -4.30 -7.67 1.13
CA VAL A 133 -5.30 -8.35 0.31
C VAL A 133 -5.08 -7.92 -1.14
N ARG A 134 -4.79 -8.88 -2.00
CA ARG A 134 -4.50 -8.65 -3.42
C ARG A 134 -5.70 -8.92 -4.33
N SER A 135 -6.82 -9.34 -3.74
CA SER A 135 -8.07 -9.60 -4.44
C SER A 135 -9.01 -8.39 -4.36
N ASN A 136 -9.98 -8.35 -5.27
CA ASN A 136 -11.03 -7.34 -5.22
C ASN A 136 -11.77 -7.36 -3.87
N ALA A 137 -11.76 -6.22 -3.17
CA ALA A 137 -12.40 -6.01 -1.88
C ALA A 137 -13.50 -4.93 -1.92
N SER A 138 -13.92 -4.50 -3.13
CA SER A 138 -14.85 -3.38 -3.32
C SER A 138 -16.22 -3.59 -2.68
N ALA A 139 -16.72 -4.83 -2.63
CA ALA A 139 -18.02 -5.12 -2.02
C ALA A 139 -18.10 -4.81 -0.51
N VAL A 140 -16.97 -4.61 0.15
CA VAL A 140 -16.91 -4.25 1.58
C VAL A 140 -16.30 -2.86 1.79
N TRP A 141 -15.32 -2.48 0.94
CA TRP A 141 -14.49 -1.28 1.16
C TRP A 141 -14.68 -0.17 0.12
N GLY A 142 -15.52 -0.37 -0.89
CA GLY A 142 -15.74 0.60 -1.97
C GLY A 142 -14.56 0.66 -2.94
N ASN A 143 -13.86 1.78 -3.02
CA ASN A 143 -12.73 1.97 -3.92
C ASN A 143 -11.51 1.09 -3.53
N ALA A 144 -11.65 -0.23 -3.71
CA ALA A 144 -10.67 -1.26 -3.36
C ALA A 144 -10.64 -2.41 -4.38
N ALA A 145 -10.81 -2.12 -5.66
CA ALA A 145 -10.82 -3.14 -6.73
C ALA A 145 -9.48 -3.88 -6.89
N GLY A 146 -8.36 -3.22 -6.57
CA GLY A 146 -7.01 -3.78 -6.54
C GLY A 146 -6.65 -4.47 -5.23
N GLY A 147 -7.29 -4.07 -4.13
CA GLY A 147 -7.03 -4.67 -2.82
C GLY A 147 -6.87 -3.70 -1.66
N ILE A 148 -6.26 -4.20 -0.60
CA ILE A 148 -6.10 -3.47 0.67
C ILE A 148 -4.67 -3.66 1.18
N VAL A 149 -4.09 -2.60 1.74
CA VAL A 149 -2.88 -2.64 2.58
C VAL A 149 -3.28 -2.15 3.96
N SER A 150 -3.21 -3.02 4.95
CA SER A 150 -3.60 -2.72 6.34
C SER A 150 -2.41 -2.89 7.26
N ILE A 151 -2.07 -1.84 8.00
CA ILE A 151 -0.98 -1.81 8.99
C ILE A 151 -1.61 -1.78 10.37
N SER A 152 -1.15 -2.66 11.26
CA SER A 152 -1.54 -2.71 12.67
C SER A 152 -0.38 -2.27 13.55
N THR A 153 -0.65 -1.37 14.52
CA THR A 153 0.34 -0.88 15.48
C THR A 153 0.06 -1.34 16.91
N LEU A 154 -1.13 -1.85 17.21
CA LEU A 154 -1.50 -2.33 18.53
C LEU A 154 -0.55 -3.46 18.97
N PRO A 155 0.21 -3.31 20.08
CA PRO A 155 1.23 -4.27 20.47
C PRO A 155 0.62 -5.62 20.83
N ASP A 156 1.37 -6.70 20.60
CA ASP A 156 1.04 -8.01 21.14
C ASP A 156 1.52 -8.13 22.61
N ALA A 157 1.17 -9.24 23.27
CA ALA A 157 1.55 -9.48 24.66
C ALA A 157 3.07 -9.65 24.86
N ALA A 158 3.81 -9.97 23.81
CA ALA A 158 5.26 -10.17 23.82
C ALA A 158 6.04 -8.89 23.47
N ALA A 159 5.36 -7.79 23.19
CA ALA A 159 5.99 -6.52 22.88
C ALA A 159 6.85 -6.02 24.07
N PRO A 160 8.04 -5.48 23.81
CA PRO A 160 8.87 -4.93 24.88
C PRO A 160 8.21 -3.72 25.54
N ARG A 161 8.40 -3.59 26.85
CA ARG A 161 7.90 -2.41 27.60
C ARG A 161 8.51 -1.12 27.06
N LEU A 162 9.77 -1.15 26.63
CA LEU A 162 10.45 -0.05 25.98
C LEU A 162 11.50 -0.59 25.02
N ALA A 163 11.55 -0.05 23.82
CA ALA A 163 12.66 -0.25 22.89
C ALA A 163 13.13 1.10 22.36
N LEU A 164 14.44 1.36 22.46
CA LEU A 164 15.12 2.53 21.92
C LEU A 164 16.02 2.08 20.78
N THR A 165 15.78 2.59 19.58
CA THR A 165 16.49 2.15 18.38
C THR A 165 17.07 3.32 17.61
N PRO A 166 18.33 3.73 17.88
CA PRO A 166 19.12 4.55 16.97
C PRO A 166 19.49 3.73 15.72
N LEU A 167 19.46 4.39 14.56
CA LEU A 167 19.82 3.85 13.26
C LEU A 167 20.60 4.92 12.49
N PHE A 168 21.71 4.52 11.89
CA PHE A 168 22.56 5.36 11.08
C PHE A 168 22.81 4.71 9.73
N GLY A 169 22.91 5.53 8.69
CA GLY A 169 23.11 5.00 7.35
C GLY A 169 23.84 5.94 6.41
N SER A 170 24.10 5.45 5.22
CA SER A 170 24.66 6.26 4.14
C SER A 170 23.78 7.47 3.83
N PHE A 171 24.35 8.46 3.17
CA PHE A 171 23.67 9.69 2.74
C PHE A 171 23.09 10.52 3.89
N GLY A 172 23.80 10.54 5.03
CA GLY A 172 23.43 11.31 6.20
C GLY A 172 22.18 10.79 6.92
N LEU A 173 21.74 9.54 6.69
CA LEU A 173 20.59 8.97 7.37
C LEU A 173 20.87 8.82 8.87
N ARG A 174 20.05 9.46 9.68
CA ARG A 174 20.00 9.38 11.14
C ARG A 174 18.55 9.20 11.55
N ARG A 175 18.26 8.11 12.24
CA ARG A 175 16.91 7.79 12.69
C ARG A 175 16.94 7.35 14.13
N TYR A 176 16.07 7.90 14.94
CA TYR A 176 15.88 7.55 16.34
C TYR A 176 14.42 7.14 16.52
N SER A 177 14.18 5.97 17.09
CA SER A 177 12.85 5.54 17.44
C SER A 177 12.78 5.06 18.89
N ALA A 178 11.68 5.40 19.54
CA ALA A 178 11.29 4.87 20.85
C ALA A 178 9.93 4.23 20.71
N THR A 179 9.80 2.97 21.15
CA THR A 179 8.50 2.25 21.13
C THR A 179 8.23 1.64 22.49
N THR A 180 6.96 1.63 22.89
CA THR A 180 6.51 0.98 24.14
C THR A 180 5.29 0.13 23.88
N GLY A 181 5.20 -1.00 24.61
CA GLY A 181 4.03 -1.87 24.66
C GLY A 181 3.69 -2.22 26.10
N ILE A 182 2.46 -1.94 26.51
CA ILE A 182 1.98 -2.15 27.87
C ILE A 182 0.68 -2.94 27.82
N SER A 183 0.60 -4.02 28.63
CA SER A 183 -0.65 -4.73 28.84
C SER A 183 -1.50 -4.00 29.88
N LEU A 184 -2.76 -3.76 29.58
CA LEU A 184 -3.74 -3.14 30.44
C LEU A 184 -4.75 -4.21 30.91
N GLY A 185 -4.37 -4.95 31.93
CA GLY A 185 -5.11 -6.15 32.36
C GLY A 185 -4.93 -7.34 31.39
N ALA A 186 -5.89 -8.25 31.32
CA ALA A 186 -5.80 -9.47 30.51
C ALA A 186 -5.97 -9.21 29.01
N GLU A 187 -6.82 -8.30 28.61
CA GLU A 187 -7.18 -8.06 27.19
C GLU A 187 -6.82 -6.66 26.70
N GLY A 188 -6.57 -5.71 27.60
CA GLY A 188 -6.24 -4.34 27.24
C GLY A 188 -4.77 -4.19 26.84
N ARG A 189 -4.48 -3.27 25.91
CA ARG A 189 -3.14 -3.00 25.40
C ARG A 189 -2.97 -1.53 25.08
N LEU A 190 -1.78 -1.01 25.34
CA LEU A 190 -1.36 0.33 24.98
C LEU A 190 -0.02 0.26 24.26
N GLY A 191 0.05 0.84 23.08
CA GLY A 191 1.29 1.05 22.34
C GLY A 191 1.53 2.54 22.11
N ALA A 192 2.79 2.95 22.17
CA ALA A 192 3.18 4.26 21.69
C ALA A 192 4.53 4.15 20.96
N SER A 193 4.71 4.98 19.96
CA SER A 193 5.99 5.13 19.28
C SER A 193 6.27 6.59 18.92
N PHE A 194 7.52 6.98 19.06
CA PHE A 194 8.02 8.25 18.56
C PHE A 194 9.21 7.98 17.63
N VAL A 195 9.25 8.68 16.52
CA VAL A 195 10.33 8.55 15.53
C VAL A 195 10.78 9.94 15.09
N ARG A 196 12.09 10.12 15.03
CA ARG A 196 12.74 11.24 14.35
C ARG A 196 13.70 10.69 13.30
N SER A 197 13.59 11.15 12.06
CA SER A 197 14.48 10.77 10.96
C SER A 197 14.95 12.01 10.23
N ASP A 198 16.25 12.06 9.94
CA ASP A 198 16.89 13.08 9.13
C ASP A 198 17.77 12.38 8.10
N ALA A 199 17.77 12.83 6.85
CA ALA A 199 18.62 12.33 5.78
C ALA A 199 19.02 13.48 4.83
N ASP A 200 20.29 13.52 4.42
CA ASP A 200 20.75 14.45 3.40
C ASP A 200 20.29 14.02 2.00
N GLY A 201 20.09 12.72 1.84
CA GLY A 201 19.65 12.07 0.60
C GLY A 201 20.81 11.80 -0.36
N TRP A 202 20.58 10.86 -1.29
CA TRP A 202 21.58 10.45 -2.25
C TRP A 202 21.71 11.39 -3.44
N ARG A 203 20.58 11.87 -3.96
CA ARG A 203 20.55 12.83 -5.06
C ARG A 203 20.69 14.25 -4.55
N ALA A 204 21.25 15.14 -5.35
CA ALA A 204 21.13 16.57 -5.09
C ALA A 204 19.63 16.92 -4.92
N HIS A 205 19.32 17.77 -3.95
CA HIS A 205 17.95 18.19 -3.67
C HIS A 205 17.00 17.05 -3.28
N SER A 206 17.45 16.12 -2.42
CA SER A 206 16.63 15.01 -1.91
C SER A 206 16.66 14.88 -0.38
N ALA A 207 17.08 15.91 0.33
CA ALA A 207 17.09 15.92 1.79
C ALA A 207 15.66 15.78 2.36
N SER A 208 15.56 15.08 3.49
CA SER A 208 14.29 14.86 4.18
C SER A 208 14.42 14.88 5.69
N GLN A 209 13.36 15.34 6.34
CA GLN A 209 13.22 15.34 7.80
C GLN A 209 11.82 14.87 8.16
N ARG A 210 11.69 14.02 9.18
CA ARG A 210 10.41 13.51 9.62
C ARG A 210 10.38 13.31 11.13
N SER A 211 9.31 13.78 11.76
CA SER A 211 8.95 13.42 13.14
C SER A 211 7.57 12.74 13.09
N LEU A 212 7.40 11.64 13.83
CA LEU A 212 6.14 10.93 13.90
C LEU A 212 5.88 10.40 15.31
N LEU A 213 4.66 10.62 15.79
CA LEU A 213 4.10 10.04 16.99
C LEU A 213 2.93 9.13 16.59
N ASN A 214 2.91 7.92 17.14
CA ASN A 214 1.77 7.01 17.04
C ASN A 214 1.41 6.51 18.45
N ILE A 215 0.11 6.49 18.75
CA ILE A 215 -0.46 5.92 19.99
C ILE A 215 -1.62 5.03 19.59
N SER A 216 -1.63 3.81 20.09
CA SER A 216 -2.69 2.84 19.91
C SER A 216 -3.07 2.22 21.25
N MET A 217 -4.34 2.31 21.63
CA MET A 217 -4.87 1.73 22.86
C MET A 217 -6.15 0.97 22.56
N LEU A 218 -6.26 -0.22 23.14
CA LEU A 218 -7.50 -0.99 23.17
C LEU A 218 -7.73 -1.41 24.63
N ALA A 219 -8.87 -1.08 25.19
CA ALA A 219 -9.20 -1.40 26.57
C ALA A 219 -10.59 -2.07 26.69
N PRO A 220 -10.74 -3.16 27.44
CA PRO A 220 -12.04 -3.67 27.81
C PRO A 220 -12.71 -2.72 28.79
N VAL A 221 -13.97 -2.38 28.53
CA VAL A 221 -14.83 -1.57 29.44
C VAL A 221 -15.77 -2.48 30.18
N THR A 222 -16.23 -3.53 29.53
CA THR A 222 -16.98 -4.65 30.10
C THR A 222 -16.55 -5.94 29.40
N ASP A 223 -17.00 -7.10 29.87
CA ASP A 223 -16.75 -8.41 29.25
C ASP A 223 -17.24 -8.49 27.78
N ARG A 224 -18.11 -7.55 27.37
CA ARG A 224 -18.73 -7.51 26.05
C ARG A 224 -18.38 -6.27 25.25
N THR A 225 -17.64 -5.32 25.84
CA THR A 225 -17.39 -4.01 25.20
C THR A 225 -15.93 -3.65 25.33
N ARG A 226 -15.30 -3.34 24.17
CA ARG A 226 -13.94 -2.79 24.09
C ARG A 226 -13.98 -1.43 23.41
N ILE A 227 -13.17 -0.50 23.89
CA ILE A 227 -12.96 0.82 23.30
C ILE A 227 -11.50 0.94 22.89
N GLY A 228 -11.28 1.39 21.65
CA GLY A 228 -9.97 1.74 21.16
C GLY A 228 -9.80 3.25 21.00
N VAL A 229 -8.61 3.76 21.32
CA VAL A 229 -8.19 5.15 21.11
C VAL A 229 -6.89 5.13 20.33
N TYR A 230 -6.86 5.89 19.22
CA TYR A 230 -5.73 5.92 18.32
C TYR A 230 -5.38 7.37 17.99
N ALA A 231 -4.10 7.71 18.05
CA ALA A 231 -3.62 9.03 17.69
C ALA A 231 -2.35 8.93 16.84
N VAL A 232 -2.28 9.75 15.80
CA VAL A 232 -1.09 9.91 14.96
C VAL A 232 -0.80 11.39 14.82
N GLY A 233 0.47 11.76 14.90
CA GLY A 233 0.96 13.10 14.56
C GLY A 233 2.24 12.99 13.74
N SER A 234 2.32 13.66 12.60
CA SER A 234 3.52 13.67 11.75
C SER A 234 3.82 15.08 11.25
N ASP A 235 5.09 15.44 11.32
CA ASP A 235 5.68 16.61 10.65
C ASP A 235 6.79 16.09 9.73
N ASN A 236 6.61 16.28 8.43
CA ASN A 236 7.45 15.71 7.40
C ASN A 236 7.79 16.74 6.33
N THR A 237 9.09 16.98 6.12
CA THR A 237 9.60 17.86 5.08
C THR A 237 10.55 17.07 4.19
N PHE A 238 10.37 17.15 2.87
CA PHE A 238 11.30 16.54 1.94
C PHE A 238 11.38 17.31 0.63
N ARG A 239 12.58 17.34 0.06
CA ARG A 239 12.88 17.93 -1.24
C ARG A 239 12.69 16.90 -2.36
N ILE A 240 12.40 17.39 -3.56
CA ILE A 240 12.08 16.56 -4.73
C ILE A 240 13.10 16.85 -5.83
N PRO A 241 14.00 15.90 -6.13
CA PRO A 241 15.04 16.09 -7.15
C PRO A 241 14.50 16.09 -8.58
N GLY A 242 13.27 15.60 -8.80
CA GLY A 242 12.62 15.51 -10.12
C GLY A 242 13.20 14.45 -11.06
N PRO A 243 12.51 14.21 -12.20
CA PRO A 243 12.92 13.23 -13.19
C PRO A 243 14.07 13.76 -14.08
N LEU A 244 14.83 12.82 -14.65
CA LEU A 244 15.95 13.04 -15.55
C LEU A 244 15.68 12.41 -16.91
N THR A 245 16.42 12.86 -17.95
CA THR A 245 16.51 12.14 -19.21
C THR A 245 17.45 10.94 -19.09
N ALA A 246 17.43 10.02 -20.05
CA ALA A 246 18.36 8.88 -20.06
C ALA A 246 19.84 9.34 -20.14
N ALA A 247 20.14 10.37 -20.93
CA ALA A 247 21.47 10.95 -21.04
C ALA A 247 21.94 11.57 -19.70
N GLN A 248 21.05 12.27 -19.00
CA GLN A 248 21.35 12.83 -17.67
C GLN A 248 21.63 11.75 -16.63
N VAL A 249 20.85 10.66 -16.63
CA VAL A 249 21.10 9.51 -15.73
C VAL A 249 22.45 8.86 -16.03
N ALA A 250 22.80 8.74 -17.30
CA ALA A 250 24.09 8.14 -17.70
C ALA A 250 25.28 9.00 -17.30
N SER A 251 25.17 10.33 -17.41
CA SER A 251 26.26 11.28 -17.09
C SER A 251 26.46 11.43 -15.57
N ASP A 252 25.40 11.75 -14.84
CA ASP A 252 25.39 11.85 -13.39
C ASP A 252 24.00 11.55 -12.81
N PRO A 253 23.78 10.34 -12.27
CA PRO A 253 22.49 9.97 -11.68
C PRO A 253 22.19 10.70 -10.38
N ARG A 254 23.16 11.39 -9.76
CA ARG A 254 22.99 12.15 -8.51
C ARG A 254 22.41 13.53 -8.74
N GLN A 255 22.47 14.06 -9.96
CA GLN A 255 21.98 15.41 -10.24
C GLN A 255 20.47 15.55 -9.97
N ALA A 256 20.07 16.76 -9.61
CA ALA A 256 18.66 17.13 -9.61
C ALA A 256 18.25 17.65 -11.00
N ASN A 257 16.97 17.55 -11.31
CA ASN A 257 16.38 18.28 -12.42
C ASN A 257 16.53 19.79 -12.16
N THR A 258 17.09 20.53 -13.12
CA THR A 258 17.43 21.95 -12.94
C THR A 258 16.23 22.82 -12.59
N THR A 259 15.06 22.51 -13.17
CA THR A 259 13.81 23.23 -12.88
C THR A 259 13.32 22.99 -11.45
N TYR A 260 13.39 21.74 -10.99
CA TYR A 260 12.97 21.35 -9.63
C TYR A 260 13.91 21.98 -8.59
N PHE A 261 15.22 21.94 -8.86
CA PHE A 261 16.22 22.55 -8.00
C PHE A 261 16.03 24.08 -7.90
N ALA A 262 15.88 24.76 -9.03
CA ALA A 262 15.73 26.23 -9.08
C ALA A 262 14.45 26.73 -8.39
N ARG A 263 13.40 25.89 -8.34
CA ARG A 263 12.12 26.21 -7.66
C ARG A 263 12.10 25.75 -6.20
N ASP A 264 13.16 25.15 -5.69
CA ASP A 264 13.20 24.44 -4.40
C ASP A 264 11.94 23.56 -4.21
N GLU A 265 11.66 22.70 -5.23
CA GLU A 265 10.46 21.86 -5.18
C GLU A 265 10.51 20.92 -3.97
N ARG A 266 9.53 21.08 -3.08
CA ARG A 266 9.50 20.39 -1.78
C ARG A 266 8.08 20.20 -1.28
N ARG A 267 7.95 19.36 -0.27
CA ARG A 267 6.74 19.11 0.50
C ARG A 267 7.01 19.37 1.97
N GLU A 268 6.09 20.02 2.63
CA GLU A 268 6.04 20.21 4.08
C GLU A 268 4.65 19.78 4.52
N ASN A 269 4.56 18.57 5.07
CA ASN A 269 3.29 17.93 5.41
C ASN A 269 3.19 17.79 6.92
N ARG A 270 2.19 18.43 7.53
CA ARG A 270 1.79 18.24 8.93
C ARG A 270 0.44 17.57 8.95
N ILE A 271 0.37 16.42 9.56
CA ILE A 271 -0.87 15.66 9.69
C ILE A 271 -1.09 15.27 11.13
N ALA A 272 -2.34 15.23 11.54
CA ALA A 272 -2.74 14.57 12.77
C ALA A 272 -3.96 13.70 12.50
N ARG A 273 -4.14 12.67 13.32
CA ARG A 273 -5.35 11.87 13.37
C ARG A 273 -5.70 11.57 14.82
N LEU A 274 -6.97 11.68 15.12
CA LEU A 274 -7.58 11.12 16.33
C LEU A 274 -8.66 10.13 15.86
N GLY A 275 -8.61 8.91 16.38
CA GLY A 275 -9.52 7.84 16.04
C GLY A 275 -10.06 7.14 17.29
N LEU A 276 -11.33 6.75 17.21
CA LEU A 276 -12.03 5.98 18.24
C LEU A 276 -12.63 4.74 17.62
N THR A 277 -12.54 3.59 18.30
CA THR A 277 -13.24 2.36 17.92
C THR A 277 -14.07 1.86 19.08
N LEU A 278 -15.21 1.27 18.75
CA LEU A 278 -16.09 0.57 19.67
C LEU A 278 -16.32 -0.84 19.12
N GLU A 279 -16.07 -1.85 19.94
CA GLU A 279 -16.45 -3.23 19.68
C GLU A 279 -17.40 -3.67 20.77
N HIS A 280 -18.60 -4.15 20.39
CA HIS A 280 -19.63 -4.56 21.35
C HIS A 280 -20.28 -5.87 20.91
N GLN A 281 -20.28 -6.86 21.81
CA GLN A 281 -20.98 -8.12 21.63
C GLN A 281 -22.35 -8.03 22.32
N ALA A 282 -23.38 -7.61 21.55
CA ALA A 282 -24.72 -7.39 22.08
C ALA A 282 -25.37 -8.70 22.59
N THR A 283 -25.19 -9.78 21.81
CA THR A 283 -25.60 -11.15 22.18
C THR A 283 -24.53 -12.13 21.67
N GLU A 284 -24.65 -13.42 21.99
CA GLU A 284 -23.74 -14.44 21.42
C GLU A 284 -23.71 -14.45 19.89
N ARG A 285 -24.78 -13.99 19.24
CA ARG A 285 -24.94 -13.99 17.78
C ARG A 285 -24.73 -12.63 17.13
N VAL A 286 -24.86 -11.54 17.87
CA VAL A 286 -24.85 -10.17 17.34
C VAL A 286 -23.67 -9.42 17.87
N GLY A 287 -22.72 -9.12 17.01
CA GLY A 287 -21.58 -8.23 17.26
C GLY A 287 -21.72 -6.93 16.50
N MET A 288 -21.26 -5.83 17.07
CA MET A 288 -21.26 -4.49 16.49
C MET A 288 -19.87 -3.89 16.57
N THR A 289 -19.46 -3.21 15.51
CA THR A 289 -18.24 -2.40 15.54
C THR A 289 -18.55 -0.99 15.04
N GLY A 290 -17.94 -0.01 15.68
CA GLY A 290 -18.00 1.38 15.29
C GLY A 290 -16.60 1.98 15.19
N LEU A 291 -16.42 2.93 14.28
CA LEU A 291 -15.17 3.66 14.09
C LEU A 291 -15.49 5.10 13.75
N LEU A 292 -14.82 6.04 14.42
CA LEU A 292 -14.92 7.48 14.16
C LEU A 292 -13.51 8.08 14.11
N TYR A 293 -13.29 9.06 13.24
CA TYR A 293 -11.97 9.72 13.12
C TYR A 293 -12.06 11.16 12.63
N LEU A 294 -11.02 11.93 12.98
CA LEU A 294 -10.75 13.28 12.53
C LEU A 294 -9.28 13.37 12.13
N ASN A 295 -8.99 13.82 10.89
CA ASN A 295 -7.64 13.98 10.35
C ASN A 295 -7.45 15.43 9.84
N PRO A 296 -7.02 16.38 10.69
CA PRO A 296 -6.57 17.70 10.22
C PRO A 296 -5.21 17.59 9.52
N LYS A 297 -5.04 18.38 8.44
CA LYS A 297 -3.81 18.40 7.62
C LYS A 297 -3.45 19.82 7.22
N SER A 298 -2.17 20.14 7.29
CA SER A 298 -1.57 21.33 6.68
C SER A 298 -0.46 20.87 5.75
N LEU A 299 -0.58 21.16 4.46
CA LEU A 299 0.33 20.70 3.43
C LEU A 299 0.85 21.91 2.66
N GLN A 300 2.14 22.19 2.76
CA GLN A 300 2.77 23.27 2.03
C GLN A 300 3.71 22.71 0.96
N ARG A 301 3.72 23.33 -0.20
CA ARG A 301 4.44 22.82 -1.36
C ARG A 301 4.99 23.95 -2.21
N SER A 302 6.29 23.91 -2.53
CA SER A 302 6.79 24.55 -3.73
C SER A 302 6.63 23.58 -4.89
N GLU A 303 5.80 23.90 -5.86
CA GLU A 303 5.47 23.01 -6.95
C GLU A 303 5.03 23.76 -8.20
N ARG A 304 5.63 23.44 -9.35
CA ARG A 304 5.22 23.95 -10.67
C ARG A 304 5.19 25.46 -10.79
N GLY A 305 6.10 26.16 -10.14
CA GLY A 305 6.17 27.63 -10.18
C GLY A 305 5.13 28.31 -9.32
N THR A 306 4.50 27.61 -8.40
CA THR A 306 3.61 28.16 -7.37
C THR A 306 3.99 27.63 -6.00
N PHE A 307 3.77 28.45 -4.97
CA PHE A 307 3.72 27.99 -3.60
C PHE A 307 2.26 27.65 -3.27
N ARG A 308 2.02 26.44 -2.79
CA ARG A 308 0.68 25.94 -2.49
C ARG A 308 0.54 25.68 -1.00
N ASP A 309 -0.53 26.19 -0.43
CA ASP A 309 -0.89 26.06 0.97
C ASP A 309 -2.25 25.41 1.08
N PHE A 310 -2.31 24.20 1.66
CA PHE A 310 -3.52 23.43 1.83
C PHE A 310 -3.79 23.31 3.32
N THR A 311 -4.93 23.77 3.75
CA THR A 311 -5.48 23.47 5.08
C THR A 311 -6.70 22.60 4.87
N ARG A 312 -6.60 21.33 5.26
CA ARG A 312 -7.66 20.33 5.04
C ARG A 312 -8.00 19.61 6.32
N TYR A 313 -9.23 19.15 6.39
CA TYR A 313 -9.68 18.19 7.36
C TYR A 313 -10.44 17.06 6.69
N HIS A 314 -10.27 15.86 7.22
CA HIS A 314 -10.95 14.66 6.81
C HIS A 314 -11.62 14.05 8.04
N VAL A 315 -12.94 13.95 8.03
CA VAL A 315 -13.77 13.42 9.11
C VAL A 315 -14.55 12.23 8.58
N GLY A 316 -14.67 11.20 9.36
CA GLY A 316 -15.50 10.08 8.93
C GLY A 316 -15.74 9.06 10.01
N GLY A 317 -16.53 8.07 9.65
CA GLY A 317 -16.84 6.95 10.50
C GLY A 317 -17.42 5.79 9.71
N SER A 318 -17.45 4.65 10.38
CA SER A 318 -18.10 3.44 9.88
C SER A 318 -18.77 2.70 11.02
N GLY A 319 -19.86 2.00 10.69
CA GLY A 319 -20.53 1.07 11.59
C GLY A 319 -20.79 -0.25 10.90
N THR A 320 -20.59 -1.37 11.61
CA THR A 320 -20.93 -2.69 11.10
C THR A 320 -21.70 -3.48 12.15
N VAL A 321 -22.61 -4.32 11.68
CA VAL A 321 -23.35 -5.30 12.49
C VAL A 321 -23.09 -6.67 11.89
N ARG A 322 -22.63 -7.59 12.70
CA ARG A 322 -22.43 -9.01 12.36
C ARG A 322 -23.48 -9.85 13.05
N ILE A 323 -24.17 -10.67 12.28
CA ILE A 323 -25.23 -11.56 12.80
C ILE A 323 -24.87 -13.01 12.41
N ALA A 324 -24.57 -13.84 13.40
CA ALA A 324 -24.37 -15.26 13.20
C ALA A 324 -25.72 -15.98 13.15
N THR A 325 -26.01 -16.66 12.03
CA THR A 325 -27.28 -17.35 11.78
C THR A 325 -27.03 -18.84 11.67
N PRO A 326 -27.44 -19.65 12.63
CA PRO A 326 -27.42 -21.10 12.49
C PRO A 326 -28.49 -21.54 11.48
N LEU A 327 -28.06 -22.22 10.42
CA LEU A 327 -28.93 -22.71 9.36
C LEU A 327 -29.09 -24.27 9.45
N GLY A 328 -29.51 -24.71 10.64
CA GLY A 328 -29.62 -26.16 10.96
C GLY A 328 -28.28 -26.77 11.41
N LYS A 329 -28.10 -28.07 11.23
CA LYS A 329 -26.92 -28.82 11.69
C LYS A 329 -25.74 -28.81 10.70
N MET A 330 -26.01 -28.51 9.43
CA MET A 330 -25.05 -28.69 8.31
C MET A 330 -24.62 -27.35 7.66
N ALA A 331 -25.14 -26.22 8.15
CA ALA A 331 -24.80 -24.91 7.59
C ALA A 331 -24.80 -23.83 8.68
N ARG A 332 -23.92 -22.85 8.51
CA ARG A 332 -23.83 -21.65 9.36
C ARG A 332 -23.72 -20.42 8.46
N GLY A 333 -24.55 -19.42 8.70
CA GLY A 333 -24.52 -18.14 8.03
C GLY A 333 -23.86 -17.09 8.93
N THR A 334 -23.22 -16.11 8.31
CA THR A 334 -22.78 -14.89 8.98
C THR A 334 -23.10 -13.72 8.08
N LEU A 335 -24.11 -12.95 8.47
CA LEU A 335 -24.49 -11.71 7.82
C LEU A 335 -23.65 -10.57 8.38
N LEU A 336 -23.00 -9.82 7.51
CA LEU A 336 -22.30 -8.56 7.82
C LEU A 336 -22.97 -7.44 7.05
N ALA A 337 -23.55 -6.48 7.75
CA ALA A 337 -24.11 -5.25 7.20
C ALA A 337 -23.35 -4.05 7.74
N GLY A 338 -23.16 -3.02 6.93
CA GLY A 338 -22.47 -1.83 7.39
C GLY A 338 -22.66 -0.62 6.51
N ALA A 339 -22.26 0.52 7.08
CA ALA A 339 -22.26 1.81 6.40
C ALA A 339 -20.97 2.58 6.71
N ASP A 340 -20.51 3.36 5.75
CA ASP A 340 -19.37 4.26 5.85
C ASP A 340 -19.78 5.66 5.43
N TYR A 341 -19.27 6.66 6.14
CA TYR A 341 -19.37 8.05 5.72
C TYR A 341 -18.02 8.74 5.93
N ALA A 342 -17.59 9.52 4.95
CA ALA A 342 -16.38 10.32 5.04
C ALA A 342 -16.56 11.64 4.29
N LEU A 343 -16.10 12.72 4.90
CA LEU A 343 -16.11 14.07 4.36
C LEU A 343 -14.71 14.64 4.43
N GLN A 344 -14.27 15.25 3.36
CA GLN A 344 -13.07 16.08 3.27
C GLN A 344 -13.46 17.47 2.79
N ASP A 345 -12.90 18.50 3.43
CA ASP A 345 -13.04 19.89 2.98
C ASP A 345 -11.80 20.69 3.41
N GLY A 346 -11.67 21.92 2.92
CA GLY A 346 -10.62 22.84 3.32
C GLY A 346 -10.18 23.77 2.22
N ALA A 347 -9.36 24.75 2.60
CA ALA A 347 -8.85 25.78 1.72
C ALA A 347 -7.57 25.34 1.00
N ILE A 348 -7.44 25.77 -0.26
CA ILE A 348 -6.25 25.61 -1.07
C ILE A 348 -5.89 26.97 -1.65
N LEU A 349 -4.73 27.48 -1.24
CA LEU A 349 -4.22 28.77 -1.67
C LEU A 349 -2.98 28.59 -2.54
N PHE A 350 -2.95 29.20 -3.70
CA PHE A 350 -1.76 29.24 -4.55
C PHE A 350 -1.19 30.64 -4.57
N TYR A 351 0.09 30.74 -4.27
CA TYR A 351 0.84 31.98 -4.29
C TYR A 351 1.91 31.96 -5.39
N SER A 352 2.42 33.13 -5.76
CA SER A 352 3.67 33.22 -6.53
C SER A 352 4.82 32.57 -5.79
N LEU A 353 5.89 32.21 -6.50
CA LEU A 353 7.17 31.85 -5.88
C LEU A 353 8.12 33.04 -5.93
N THR A 354 8.91 33.18 -4.87
CA THR A 354 10.12 34.01 -4.91
C THR A 354 11.21 33.31 -5.76
N PRO A 355 12.26 34.00 -6.18
CA PRO A 355 13.39 33.36 -6.88
C PRO A 355 14.06 32.22 -6.08
N GLN A 356 13.93 32.23 -4.76
CA GLN A 356 14.46 31.19 -3.85
C GLN A 356 13.47 30.05 -3.58
N GLY A 357 12.33 29.98 -4.30
CA GLY A 357 11.32 28.94 -4.10
C GLY A 357 10.45 29.09 -2.85
N ALA A 358 10.52 30.24 -2.16
CA ALA A 358 9.66 30.55 -1.03
C ALA A 358 8.30 31.10 -1.49
N ARG A 359 7.35 31.23 -0.55
CA ARG A 359 6.06 31.85 -0.78
C ARG A 359 6.26 33.34 -1.15
N GLY A 360 5.70 33.75 -2.29
CA GLY A 360 5.60 35.12 -2.69
C GLY A 360 4.29 35.78 -2.23
N ASP A 361 4.15 37.07 -2.50
CA ASP A 361 3.05 37.91 -1.98
C ASP A 361 1.79 37.87 -2.84
N THR A 362 1.87 37.40 -4.09
CA THR A 362 0.74 37.40 -5.01
C THR A 362 -0.08 36.13 -4.85
N LEU A 363 -1.34 36.25 -4.40
CA LEU A 363 -2.32 35.18 -4.41
C LEU A 363 -2.78 34.94 -5.85
N ARG A 364 -2.53 33.73 -6.39
CA ARG A 364 -2.85 33.34 -7.76
C ARG A 364 -4.14 32.53 -7.87
N ASP A 365 -4.46 31.75 -6.83
CA ASP A 365 -5.67 30.95 -6.75
C ASP A 365 -6.13 30.79 -5.30
N ASN A 366 -7.43 30.78 -5.10
CA ASN A 366 -8.07 30.52 -3.81
C ASN A 366 -9.29 29.65 -4.07
N LYS A 367 -9.23 28.42 -3.59
CA LYS A 367 -10.27 27.43 -3.84
C LYS A 367 -10.50 26.49 -2.66
N ALA A 368 -11.66 25.84 -2.65
CA ALA A 368 -11.94 24.68 -1.83
C ALA A 368 -12.23 23.46 -2.74
N GLU A 369 -11.70 22.31 -2.35
CA GLU A 369 -11.99 21.02 -2.98
C GLU A 369 -12.56 20.11 -1.90
N ALA A 370 -13.89 19.99 -1.85
CA ALA A 370 -14.56 19.09 -0.95
C ALA A 370 -14.84 17.75 -1.64
N ALA A 371 -14.77 16.68 -0.87
CA ALA A 371 -15.13 15.33 -1.30
C ALA A 371 -15.94 14.63 -0.21
N ARG A 372 -17.02 13.97 -0.60
CA ARG A 372 -17.88 13.19 0.28
C ARG A 372 -18.03 11.77 -0.27
N ASN A 373 -17.82 10.77 0.58
CA ASN A 373 -18.12 9.37 0.29
C ASN A 373 -19.16 8.86 1.27
N ALA A 374 -20.24 8.29 0.77
CA ALA A 374 -21.20 7.54 1.54
C ALA A 374 -21.37 6.16 0.91
N GLY A 375 -21.35 5.12 1.71
CA GLY A 375 -21.48 3.76 1.21
C GLY A 375 -22.22 2.86 2.18
N VAL A 376 -23.00 1.92 1.66
CA VAL A 376 -23.66 0.87 2.42
C VAL A 376 -23.36 -0.47 1.80
N PHE A 377 -23.15 -1.49 2.63
CA PHE A 377 -22.83 -2.83 2.13
C PHE A 377 -23.53 -3.93 2.93
N LEU A 378 -23.74 -5.04 2.25
CA LEU A 378 -24.27 -6.26 2.83
C LEU A 378 -23.46 -7.44 2.26
N THR A 379 -23.01 -8.33 3.17
CA THR A 379 -22.28 -9.54 2.79
C THR A 379 -22.81 -10.70 3.61
N GLU A 380 -23.13 -11.81 2.97
CA GLU A 380 -23.47 -13.07 3.62
C GLU A 380 -22.35 -14.09 3.35
N GLU A 381 -21.92 -14.74 4.42
CA GLU A 381 -20.96 -15.85 4.36
C GLU A 381 -21.63 -17.11 4.87
N LEU A 382 -21.69 -18.12 4.02
CA LEU A 382 -22.28 -19.42 4.30
C LEU A 382 -21.19 -20.47 4.40
N ALA A 383 -21.01 -21.10 5.56
CA ALA A 383 -20.17 -22.28 5.72
C ALA A 383 -21.07 -23.50 5.80
N PHE A 384 -20.79 -24.53 4.99
CA PHE A 384 -21.65 -25.71 4.87
C PHE A 384 -20.89 -26.98 4.50
N GLY A 385 -21.60 -28.12 4.59
CA GLY A 385 -21.04 -29.42 4.37
C GLY A 385 -20.31 -30.01 5.57
N THR A 386 -19.82 -31.23 5.45
CA THR A 386 -19.09 -31.90 6.55
C THR A 386 -17.84 -31.12 6.96
N ALA A 387 -17.74 -30.77 8.24
CA ALA A 387 -16.67 -29.96 8.81
C ALA A 387 -16.53 -28.59 8.15
N ASP A 388 -17.61 -27.98 7.67
CA ASP A 388 -17.67 -26.68 6.99
C ASP A 388 -16.66 -26.58 5.81
N ARG A 389 -16.51 -27.62 5.05
CA ARG A 389 -15.54 -27.64 3.94
C ARG A 389 -15.83 -26.61 2.86
N TRP A 390 -17.08 -26.25 2.67
CA TRP A 390 -17.50 -25.23 1.72
C TRP A 390 -17.75 -23.91 2.41
N SER A 391 -17.26 -22.83 1.83
CA SER A 391 -17.63 -21.47 2.18
C SER A 391 -18.08 -20.73 0.91
N LEU A 392 -19.23 -20.07 0.99
CA LEU A 392 -19.77 -19.21 -0.05
C LEU A 392 -19.90 -17.79 0.51
N ALA A 393 -19.26 -16.84 -0.11
CA ALA A 393 -19.36 -15.42 0.22
C ALA A 393 -20.10 -14.69 -0.91
N ILE A 394 -21.18 -13.99 -0.57
CA ILE A 394 -21.96 -13.18 -1.52
C ILE A 394 -22.13 -11.80 -0.88
N GLY A 395 -21.86 -10.74 -1.63
CA GLY A 395 -22.04 -9.39 -1.11
C GLY A 395 -22.17 -8.35 -2.21
N ALA A 396 -22.66 -7.21 -1.80
CA ALA A 396 -22.73 -6.02 -2.64
C ALA A 396 -22.58 -4.77 -1.81
N ARG A 397 -22.09 -3.71 -2.46
CA ARG A 397 -21.96 -2.39 -1.88
C ARG A 397 -22.49 -1.35 -2.87
N TYR A 398 -23.18 -0.36 -2.34
CA TYR A 398 -23.54 0.88 -3.04
C TYR A 398 -22.71 2.02 -2.49
N ASP A 399 -22.12 2.82 -3.38
CA ASP A 399 -21.37 4.04 -3.05
C ASP A 399 -21.96 5.25 -3.76
N ASP A 400 -22.02 6.39 -3.05
CA ASP A 400 -22.25 7.74 -3.55
C ASP A 400 -21.05 8.61 -3.19
N ILE A 401 -20.30 9.04 -4.21
CA ILE A 401 -19.10 9.84 -4.08
C ILE A 401 -19.34 11.17 -4.78
N THR A 402 -19.24 12.27 -4.03
CA THR A 402 -19.51 13.62 -4.56
C THR A 402 -18.26 14.49 -4.39
N TYR A 403 -17.86 15.18 -5.45
CA TYR A 403 -16.87 16.24 -5.45
C TYR A 403 -17.56 17.59 -5.61
N ASP A 404 -17.09 18.59 -4.85
CA ASP A 404 -17.58 19.96 -4.87
C ASP A 404 -16.33 20.88 -4.96
N TYR A 405 -16.17 21.50 -6.11
CA TYR A 405 -15.10 22.45 -6.39
C TYR A 405 -15.63 23.86 -6.32
N ARG A 406 -15.01 24.71 -5.52
CA ARG A 406 -15.36 26.12 -5.35
C ARG A 406 -14.13 26.99 -5.54
N SER A 407 -14.11 27.82 -6.56
CA SER A 407 -13.13 28.89 -6.75
C SER A 407 -13.68 30.19 -6.19
N TYR A 408 -12.92 30.84 -5.33
CA TYR A 408 -13.26 32.15 -4.75
C TYR A 408 -12.75 33.32 -5.61
N ILE A 409 -11.79 33.05 -6.52
CA ILE A 409 -11.27 34.07 -7.46
C ILE A 409 -12.06 34.03 -8.76
N THR A 410 -12.44 32.84 -9.22
CA THR A 410 -13.17 32.66 -10.49
C THR A 410 -14.41 31.79 -10.24
N PRO A 411 -15.50 32.33 -9.67
CA PRO A 411 -16.69 31.53 -9.33
C PRO A 411 -17.37 30.83 -10.51
N ALA A 412 -17.12 31.28 -11.75
CA ALA A 412 -17.57 30.58 -12.96
C ALA A 412 -16.98 29.14 -13.11
N LEU A 413 -15.90 28.80 -12.38
CA LEU A 413 -15.31 27.48 -12.33
C LEU A 413 -15.96 26.57 -11.29
N ASN A 414 -16.92 27.06 -10.49
CA ASN A 414 -17.59 26.24 -9.50
C ASN A 414 -18.29 25.07 -10.16
N ALA A 415 -18.06 23.87 -9.64
CA ALA A 415 -18.63 22.66 -10.21
C ALA A 415 -18.85 21.60 -9.13
N ARG A 416 -19.91 20.83 -9.29
CA ARG A 416 -20.21 19.67 -8.46
C ARG A 416 -20.46 18.47 -9.33
N ARG A 417 -19.87 17.31 -8.94
CA ARG A 417 -20.05 16.06 -9.66
C ARG A 417 -20.21 14.90 -8.69
N SER A 418 -21.20 14.05 -8.96
CA SER A 418 -21.44 12.82 -8.18
C SER A 418 -21.22 11.59 -9.06
N PHE A 419 -20.67 10.56 -8.44
CA PHE A 419 -20.46 9.25 -9.02
C PHE A 419 -21.12 8.21 -8.12
N THR A 420 -21.95 7.37 -8.70
CA THR A 420 -22.61 6.31 -7.96
C THR A 420 -22.32 4.96 -8.59
N GLY A 421 -22.37 3.91 -7.78
CA GLY A 421 -22.20 2.58 -8.31
C GLY A 421 -22.47 1.46 -7.32
N VAL A 422 -22.77 0.30 -7.88
CA VAL A 422 -22.90 -0.94 -7.12
C VAL A 422 -21.75 -1.87 -7.47
N THR A 423 -21.10 -2.42 -6.45
CA THR A 423 -19.98 -3.35 -6.58
C THR A 423 -20.35 -4.70 -5.97
N PRO A 424 -20.79 -5.67 -6.79
CA PRO A 424 -21.12 -7.01 -6.34
C PRO A 424 -19.87 -7.87 -6.19
N LYS A 425 -19.98 -8.91 -5.36
CA LYS A 425 -18.97 -9.96 -5.23
C LYS A 425 -19.62 -11.30 -4.91
N VAL A 426 -19.07 -12.35 -5.52
CA VAL A 426 -19.34 -13.74 -5.13
C VAL A 426 -18.02 -14.49 -5.09
N GLY A 427 -17.88 -15.39 -4.12
CA GLY A 427 -16.69 -16.22 -3.99
C GLY A 427 -17.01 -17.52 -3.31
N VAL A 428 -16.36 -18.58 -3.74
CA VAL A 428 -16.48 -19.92 -3.17
C VAL A 428 -15.11 -20.43 -2.75
N THR A 429 -15.04 -21.04 -1.59
CA THR A 429 -13.84 -21.71 -1.08
C THR A 429 -14.18 -23.15 -0.73
N TYR A 430 -13.32 -24.08 -1.15
CA TYR A 430 -13.37 -25.46 -0.72
C TYR A 430 -12.12 -25.82 0.08
N ARG A 431 -12.30 -26.26 1.32
CA ARG A 431 -11.22 -26.71 2.20
C ARG A 431 -10.94 -28.19 2.00
N LEU A 432 -9.83 -28.49 1.34
CA LEU A 432 -9.31 -29.85 1.17
C LEU A 432 -8.90 -30.44 2.54
N THR A 433 -8.25 -29.60 3.34
CA THR A 433 -7.93 -29.82 4.76
C THR A 433 -8.15 -28.53 5.53
N PRO A 434 -8.14 -28.50 6.87
CA PRO A 434 -8.21 -27.25 7.65
C PRO A 434 -7.21 -26.18 7.25
N GLN A 435 -6.05 -26.57 6.72
CA GLN A 435 -4.94 -25.70 6.33
C GLN A 435 -4.62 -25.76 4.81
N HIS A 436 -5.56 -26.25 3.99
CA HIS A 436 -5.42 -26.27 2.53
C HIS A 436 -6.77 -25.98 1.88
N SER A 437 -6.83 -24.90 1.13
CA SER A 437 -8.04 -24.50 0.40
C SER A 437 -7.76 -24.15 -1.05
N VAL A 438 -8.78 -24.35 -1.88
CA VAL A 438 -8.90 -23.79 -3.22
C VAL A 438 -10.09 -22.86 -3.25
N TYR A 439 -10.02 -21.81 -4.05
CA TYR A 439 -11.10 -20.82 -4.12
C TYR A 439 -11.26 -20.27 -5.54
N ALA A 440 -12.46 -19.75 -5.81
CA ALA A 440 -12.74 -18.93 -6.97
C ALA A 440 -13.57 -17.73 -6.56
N SER A 441 -13.36 -16.59 -7.20
CA SER A 441 -14.15 -15.39 -6.95
C SER A 441 -14.38 -14.54 -8.20
N LEU A 442 -15.51 -13.84 -8.18
CA LEU A 442 -15.92 -12.84 -9.17
C LEU A 442 -16.29 -11.56 -8.43
N GLY A 443 -15.68 -10.43 -8.78
CA GLY A 443 -15.96 -9.15 -8.14
C GLY A 443 -16.05 -7.99 -9.13
N GLY A 444 -17.03 -7.12 -8.93
CA GLY A 444 -17.13 -5.82 -9.56
C GLY A 444 -16.28 -4.79 -8.82
N GLY A 445 -15.81 -3.77 -9.51
CA GLY A 445 -15.10 -2.63 -8.93
C GLY A 445 -15.48 -1.33 -9.60
N ILE A 446 -15.54 -0.27 -8.81
CA ILE A 446 -15.67 1.10 -9.30
C ILE A 446 -14.59 1.95 -8.65
N GLU A 447 -13.89 2.74 -9.47
CA GLU A 447 -12.89 3.68 -9.01
C GLU A 447 -13.22 5.03 -9.58
N VAL A 448 -13.40 6.01 -8.73
CA VAL A 448 -13.61 7.39 -9.18
C VAL A 448 -12.28 8.07 -9.45
N PRO A 449 -12.23 9.05 -10.36
CA PRO A 449 -11.05 9.88 -10.55
C PRO A 449 -10.62 10.49 -9.21
N ALA A 450 -9.32 10.51 -8.91
CA ALA A 450 -8.84 11.18 -7.71
C ALA A 450 -8.95 12.71 -7.84
N GLY A 451 -9.05 13.43 -6.71
CA GLY A 451 -9.23 14.87 -6.72
C GLY A 451 -8.19 15.65 -7.51
N ASN A 452 -6.92 15.21 -7.46
CA ASN A 452 -5.84 15.81 -8.26
C ASN A 452 -5.92 15.49 -9.76
N GLU A 453 -6.70 14.51 -10.17
CA GLU A 453 -6.96 14.16 -11.57
C GLU A 453 -8.13 14.98 -12.14
N THR A 454 -9.01 15.43 -11.27
CA THR A 454 -10.17 16.24 -11.65
C THR A 454 -9.88 17.74 -11.75
N ASP A 455 -8.67 18.20 -11.36
CA ASP A 455 -8.27 19.60 -11.45
C ASP A 455 -8.49 20.16 -12.86
N PRO A 456 -9.08 21.37 -12.98
CA PRO A 456 -9.30 21.99 -14.28
C PRO A 456 -7.97 22.32 -14.97
N ALA A 457 -7.94 22.15 -16.27
CA ALA A 457 -6.77 22.44 -17.09
C ALA A 457 -6.35 23.91 -17.04
N GLY A 458 -7.29 24.86 -16.90
CA GLY A 458 -7.03 26.30 -16.86
C GLY A 458 -6.17 26.79 -15.70
N THR A 459 -6.05 26.02 -14.60
CA THR A 459 -5.21 26.38 -13.44
C THR A 459 -3.69 26.45 -13.80
N PHE A 460 -3.28 25.95 -14.95
CA PHE A 460 -1.87 25.83 -15.35
C PHE A 460 -1.53 26.44 -16.71
N GLY A 461 -2.34 27.39 -17.20
CA GLY A 461 -2.10 28.04 -18.48
C GLY A 461 -2.42 27.17 -19.69
N GLN A 462 -3.40 26.32 -19.56
CA GLN A 462 -3.87 25.42 -20.61
C GLN A 462 -5.33 25.69 -20.92
N ASP A 463 -5.68 25.43 -22.18
CA ASP A 463 -6.96 25.78 -22.76
C ASP A 463 -8.18 25.39 -21.92
N THR A 464 -9.15 26.25 -21.95
CA THR A 464 -10.52 26.24 -21.44
C THR A 464 -11.17 24.88 -21.23
N VAL A 465 -10.94 24.26 -20.08
CA VAL A 465 -11.76 23.16 -19.58
C VAL A 465 -12.42 23.59 -18.27
N THR A 466 -13.69 23.26 -18.11
CA THR A 466 -14.48 23.51 -16.90
C THR A 466 -13.85 22.94 -15.63
N ALA A 467 -14.21 23.46 -14.47
CA ALA A 467 -13.60 23.20 -13.16
C ALA A 467 -13.43 21.75 -12.73
N ILE A 468 -14.24 20.83 -13.22
CA ILE A 468 -14.03 19.38 -13.08
C ILE A 468 -13.89 18.81 -14.48
N ASN A 469 -12.79 18.12 -14.75
CA ASN A 469 -12.51 17.56 -16.06
C ASN A 469 -13.69 16.69 -16.56
N PRO A 470 -14.44 17.15 -17.58
CA PRO A 470 -15.63 16.44 -18.05
C PRO A 470 -15.31 15.15 -18.82
N LEU A 471 -14.03 14.97 -19.20
CA LEU A 471 -13.57 13.79 -19.92
C LEU A 471 -13.32 12.58 -19.01
N LEU A 472 -13.39 12.77 -17.67
CA LEU A 472 -13.18 11.67 -16.74
C LEU A 472 -14.49 10.98 -16.39
N SER A 473 -14.49 9.68 -16.54
CA SER A 473 -15.53 8.75 -16.10
C SER A 473 -14.97 7.83 -15.00
N PRO A 474 -15.82 7.28 -14.13
CA PRO A 474 -15.38 6.26 -13.19
C PRO A 474 -14.87 5.03 -13.93
N ILE A 475 -13.73 4.53 -13.52
CA ILE A 475 -13.21 3.24 -13.98
C ILE A 475 -14.14 2.16 -13.46
N ARG A 476 -14.56 1.25 -14.33
CA ARG A 476 -15.33 0.04 -13.96
C ARG A 476 -14.50 -1.19 -14.26
N SER A 477 -14.54 -2.15 -13.36
CA SER A 477 -13.79 -3.39 -13.53
C SER A 477 -14.60 -4.61 -13.12
N THR A 478 -14.28 -5.74 -13.78
CA THR A 478 -14.75 -7.05 -13.39
C THR A 478 -13.55 -7.98 -13.29
N THR A 479 -13.35 -8.55 -12.10
CA THR A 479 -12.20 -9.42 -11.79
C THR A 479 -12.69 -10.86 -11.58
N TYR A 480 -12.09 -11.78 -12.30
CA TYR A 480 -12.18 -13.23 -12.12
C TYR A 480 -10.87 -13.69 -11.49
N GLU A 481 -10.98 -14.51 -10.46
CA GLU A 481 -9.81 -15.02 -9.73
C GLU A 481 -10.03 -16.46 -9.32
N ILE A 482 -9.00 -17.28 -9.44
CA ILE A 482 -8.91 -18.63 -8.88
C ILE A 482 -7.58 -18.77 -8.16
N GLY A 483 -7.58 -19.47 -7.02
CA GLY A 483 -6.35 -19.66 -6.28
C GLY A 483 -6.38 -20.83 -5.30
N THR A 484 -5.22 -21.08 -4.72
CA THR A 484 -5.05 -22.11 -3.68
C THR A 484 -4.07 -21.61 -2.62
N LYS A 485 -4.30 -21.99 -1.38
CA LYS A 485 -3.48 -21.65 -0.21
C LYS A 485 -3.27 -22.88 0.64
N ARG A 486 -2.05 -23.09 1.11
CA ARG A 486 -1.72 -24.20 1.99
C ARG A 486 -0.69 -23.80 3.05
N LEU A 487 -0.88 -24.29 4.24
CA LEU A 487 0.13 -24.38 5.29
C LEU A 487 0.31 -25.87 5.64
N TRP A 488 1.54 -26.33 5.61
CA TRP A 488 1.89 -27.72 5.92
C TRP A 488 2.94 -27.73 7.03
N SER A 489 2.56 -28.17 8.22
CA SER A 489 3.44 -28.37 9.36
C SER A 489 3.86 -29.84 9.39
N LEU A 490 5.17 -30.09 9.29
CA LEU A 490 5.78 -31.42 9.23
C LEU A 490 6.35 -31.88 10.58
N GLY A 491 6.26 -31.01 11.59
CA GLY A 491 6.76 -31.24 12.95
C GLY A 491 8.28 -31.04 13.10
N ASP A 492 8.71 -30.96 14.35
CA ASP A 492 10.08 -30.58 14.71
C ASP A 492 11.13 -31.67 14.37
N ALA A 493 10.72 -32.91 14.18
CA ALA A 493 11.62 -34.01 13.79
C ALA A 493 12.06 -33.95 12.33
N SER A 494 11.28 -33.31 11.46
CA SER A 494 11.55 -33.20 10.02
C SER A 494 12.62 -32.17 9.70
N LEU A 495 13.38 -32.38 8.60
CA LEU A 495 14.33 -31.40 8.07
C LEU A 495 13.61 -30.10 7.70
N ILE A 496 12.44 -30.19 7.04
CA ILE A 496 11.53 -29.10 6.76
C ILE A 496 10.45 -29.14 7.82
N ARG A 497 10.29 -28.07 8.58
CA ARG A 497 9.30 -27.94 9.65
C ARG A 497 7.96 -27.44 9.16
N GLU A 498 8.00 -26.47 8.25
CA GLU A 498 6.81 -25.82 7.74
C GLU A 498 7.00 -25.42 6.28
N VAL A 499 5.96 -25.61 5.49
CA VAL A 499 5.85 -25.10 4.12
C VAL A 499 4.52 -24.38 4.00
N SER A 500 4.54 -23.12 3.59
CA SER A 500 3.34 -22.42 3.17
C SER A 500 3.48 -21.94 1.74
N TYR A 501 2.36 -21.95 1.02
CA TYR A 501 2.28 -21.33 -0.30
C TYR A 501 0.90 -20.73 -0.56
N ASP A 502 0.87 -19.74 -1.43
CA ASP A 502 -0.31 -19.22 -2.07
C ASP A 502 -0.09 -19.04 -3.57
N VAL A 503 -1.09 -19.37 -4.36
CA VAL A 503 -1.12 -19.20 -5.81
C VAL A 503 -2.42 -18.52 -6.17
N ALA A 504 -2.36 -17.49 -7.02
CA ALA A 504 -3.53 -16.85 -7.57
C ALA A 504 -3.36 -16.62 -9.08
N LEU A 505 -4.38 -16.93 -9.84
CA LEU A 505 -4.53 -16.58 -11.24
C LEU A 505 -5.70 -15.61 -11.36
N TYR A 506 -5.50 -14.51 -12.08
CA TYR A 506 -6.54 -13.52 -12.24
C TYR A 506 -6.66 -13.00 -13.66
N GLN A 507 -7.88 -12.57 -14.01
CA GLN A 507 -8.16 -11.74 -15.16
C GLN A 507 -9.11 -10.62 -14.76
N THR A 508 -8.75 -9.38 -15.10
CA THR A 508 -9.61 -8.21 -14.91
C THR A 508 -9.89 -7.55 -16.25
N ALA A 509 -11.16 -7.34 -16.55
CA ALA A 509 -11.62 -6.47 -17.62
C ALA A 509 -11.89 -5.08 -17.03
N VAL A 510 -11.30 -4.04 -17.63
CA VAL A 510 -11.41 -2.65 -17.18
C VAL A 510 -11.99 -1.82 -18.32
N THR A 511 -12.93 -0.95 -17.99
CA THR A 511 -13.46 0.09 -18.88
C THR A 511 -13.16 1.46 -18.30
N ASP A 512 -13.00 2.45 -19.17
CA ASP A 512 -12.76 3.84 -18.79
C ASP A 512 -11.48 4.03 -17.95
N GLU A 513 -10.41 3.29 -18.29
CA GLU A 513 -9.10 3.43 -17.65
C GLU A 513 -8.63 4.88 -17.68
N ILE A 514 -8.22 5.42 -16.53
CA ILE A 514 -7.68 6.77 -16.42
C ILE A 514 -6.17 6.72 -16.62
N VAL A 515 -5.67 7.49 -17.57
CA VAL A 515 -4.25 7.59 -17.89
C VAL A 515 -3.73 8.99 -17.69
N PRO A 516 -2.51 9.14 -17.14
CA PRO A 516 -1.83 10.42 -17.09
C PRO A 516 -1.33 10.81 -18.48
N TYR A 517 -1.29 12.11 -18.76
CA TYR A 517 -0.73 12.70 -19.95
C TYR A 517 0.23 13.83 -19.57
N ARG A 518 1.33 14.03 -20.33
CA ARG A 518 2.38 15.01 -20.07
C ARG A 518 2.91 14.94 -18.62
N GLY A 519 3.35 13.75 -18.21
CA GLY A 519 3.89 13.53 -16.87
C GLY A 519 2.87 13.70 -15.73
N GLY A 520 1.58 13.47 -16.01
CA GLY A 520 0.50 13.62 -15.04
C GLY A 520 0.04 15.06 -14.82
N ARG A 521 0.27 15.95 -15.80
CA ARG A 521 -0.34 17.29 -15.79
C ARG A 521 -1.82 17.24 -16.10
N PHE A 522 -2.23 16.26 -16.91
CA PHE A 522 -3.60 15.98 -17.29
C PHE A 522 -3.91 14.53 -17.12
N TYR A 523 -5.19 14.26 -17.08
CA TYR A 523 -5.74 12.92 -17.06
C TYR A 523 -6.93 12.85 -17.99
N PHE A 524 -7.09 11.72 -18.67
CA PHE A 524 -8.24 11.45 -19.49
C PHE A 524 -8.60 9.96 -19.42
N THR A 525 -9.80 9.64 -19.86
CA THR A 525 -10.29 8.28 -19.90
C THR A 525 -9.76 7.61 -21.17
N ALA A 526 -8.93 6.59 -21.00
CA ALA A 526 -8.54 5.65 -22.05
C ALA A 526 -9.57 4.52 -22.14
N GLY A 527 -9.79 3.99 -23.30
CA GLY A 527 -10.82 2.99 -23.58
C GLY A 527 -10.87 1.76 -22.65
N ARG A 528 -10.48 0.57 -23.13
CA ARG A 528 -10.59 -0.70 -22.39
C ARG A 528 -9.23 -1.34 -22.18
N VAL A 529 -9.08 -1.95 -21.00
CA VAL A 529 -7.86 -2.68 -20.62
C VAL A 529 -8.21 -4.10 -20.19
N ARG A 530 -7.39 -5.04 -20.57
CA ARG A 530 -7.37 -6.40 -20.04
C ARG A 530 -6.12 -6.59 -19.21
N ARG A 531 -6.29 -6.96 -17.94
CA ARG A 531 -5.20 -7.26 -17.00
C ARG A 531 -5.24 -8.74 -16.68
N ARG A 532 -4.17 -9.47 -16.92
CA ARG A 532 -3.99 -10.88 -16.58
C ARG A 532 -2.73 -11.06 -15.77
N GLY A 533 -2.75 -12.01 -14.86
CA GLY A 533 -1.53 -12.34 -14.11
C GLY A 533 -1.62 -13.66 -13.36
N ALA A 534 -0.43 -14.11 -12.98
CA ALA A 534 -0.19 -15.23 -12.09
C ALA A 534 0.71 -14.76 -10.94
N GLU A 535 0.35 -15.15 -9.73
CA GLU A 535 1.05 -14.80 -8.50
C GLU A 535 1.40 -16.09 -7.75
N PHE A 536 2.60 -16.14 -7.20
CA PHE A 536 3.09 -17.24 -6.39
C PHE A 536 3.85 -16.71 -5.19
N GLY A 537 3.42 -17.07 -3.99
CA GLY A 537 4.11 -16.83 -2.72
C GLY A 537 4.44 -18.15 -2.05
N THR A 538 5.63 -18.26 -1.44
CA THR A 538 5.99 -19.41 -0.63
C THR A 538 6.93 -19.02 0.50
N ARG A 539 6.80 -19.76 1.62
CA ARG A 539 7.72 -19.73 2.75
C ARG A 539 8.01 -21.17 3.17
N VAL A 540 9.28 -21.51 3.30
CA VAL A 540 9.75 -22.80 3.76
C VAL A 540 10.63 -22.58 4.98
N ALA A 541 10.23 -23.09 6.13
CA ALA A 541 11.03 -23.08 7.35
C ALA A 541 11.65 -24.47 7.55
N ALA A 542 12.99 -24.53 7.62
CA ALA A 542 13.74 -25.74 7.85
C ALA A 542 14.36 -25.77 9.25
N ARG A 543 14.93 -26.92 9.62
CA ARG A 543 15.78 -27.06 10.82
C ARG A 543 16.97 -26.11 10.72
N ALA A 544 17.69 -25.96 11.82
CA ALA A 544 18.86 -25.09 11.93
C ALA A 544 18.59 -23.60 11.66
N GLY A 545 17.32 -23.15 11.81
CA GLY A 545 16.97 -21.74 11.67
C GLY A 545 17.03 -21.22 10.24
N VAL A 546 16.86 -22.08 9.24
CA VAL A 546 16.83 -21.67 7.83
C VAL A 546 15.39 -21.40 7.39
N VAL A 547 15.14 -20.23 6.81
CA VAL A 547 13.86 -19.85 6.21
C VAL A 547 14.10 -19.35 4.79
N LEU A 548 13.39 -19.93 3.83
CA LEU A 548 13.34 -19.49 2.45
C LEU A 548 11.97 -18.83 2.19
N GLN A 549 11.98 -17.70 1.50
CA GLN A 549 10.76 -17.03 1.04
C GLN A 549 10.92 -16.67 -0.44
N ALA A 550 9.84 -16.79 -1.20
CA ALA A 550 9.79 -16.31 -2.57
C ALA A 550 8.44 -15.67 -2.87
N ALA A 551 8.47 -14.59 -3.63
CA ALA A 551 7.30 -13.91 -4.19
C ALA A 551 7.54 -13.69 -5.67
N LEU A 552 6.71 -14.28 -6.52
CA LEU A 552 6.83 -14.19 -7.97
C LEU A 552 5.52 -13.70 -8.55
N THR A 553 5.61 -12.82 -9.53
CA THR A 553 4.44 -12.26 -10.22
C THR A 553 4.72 -12.17 -11.70
N TRP A 554 3.85 -12.72 -12.49
CA TRP A 554 3.81 -12.52 -13.93
C TRP A 554 2.55 -11.72 -14.30
N THR A 555 2.67 -10.76 -15.24
CA THR A 555 1.56 -9.91 -15.70
C THR A 555 1.55 -9.73 -17.21
N ASP A 556 0.37 -9.71 -17.81
CA ASP A 556 0.10 -9.26 -19.17
C ASP A 556 -1.09 -8.29 -19.15
N HIS A 557 -0.76 -7.01 -19.06
CA HIS A 557 -1.75 -5.93 -19.05
C HIS A 557 -1.68 -5.18 -20.37
N ARG A 558 -2.81 -5.12 -21.11
CA ARG A 558 -2.89 -4.52 -22.44
C ARG A 558 -4.13 -3.67 -22.61
N TYR A 559 -3.95 -2.59 -23.31
CA TYR A 559 -5.08 -1.85 -23.87
C TYR A 559 -5.77 -2.72 -24.92
N THR A 560 -7.05 -3.02 -24.76
CA THR A 560 -7.84 -3.75 -25.76
C THR A 560 -8.55 -2.80 -26.73
N ARG A 561 -8.74 -1.55 -26.31
CA ARG A 561 -9.20 -0.44 -27.15
C ARG A 561 -8.70 0.86 -26.52
N TYR A 562 -7.88 1.61 -27.24
CA TYR A 562 -7.37 2.90 -26.82
C TYR A 562 -7.10 3.81 -28.01
N LEU A 563 -8.08 4.65 -28.31
CA LEU A 563 -8.02 5.64 -29.40
C LEU A 563 -7.91 7.02 -28.76
N VAL A 564 -6.94 7.80 -29.21
CA VAL A 564 -6.69 9.17 -28.77
C VAL A 564 -6.89 10.10 -29.95
N ASP A 565 -7.74 11.08 -29.82
CA ASP A 565 -8.10 12.03 -30.85
C ASP A 565 -7.42 13.41 -30.68
N SER A 566 -7.74 14.34 -31.55
CA SER A 566 -7.20 15.68 -31.56
C SER A 566 -7.48 16.51 -30.31
N VAL A 567 -8.55 16.19 -29.58
CA VAL A 567 -8.91 16.88 -28.32
C VAL A 567 -7.86 16.58 -27.26
N HIS A 568 -7.44 15.31 -27.14
CA HIS A 568 -6.42 14.86 -26.19
C HIS A 568 -5.03 15.45 -26.52
N TYR A 569 -4.70 15.61 -27.79
CA TYR A 569 -3.43 16.19 -28.20
C TYR A 569 -3.43 17.72 -28.27
N GLY A 570 -4.57 18.36 -28.18
CA GLY A 570 -4.70 19.80 -28.42
C GLY A 570 -4.30 20.21 -29.84
N ARG A 571 -4.38 19.28 -30.81
CA ARG A 571 -4.04 19.48 -32.23
C ARG A 571 -5.15 18.93 -33.10
N PRO A 572 -5.91 19.79 -33.81
CA PRO A 572 -6.96 19.34 -34.71
C PRO A 572 -6.45 18.33 -35.74
N GLY A 573 -7.20 17.24 -35.94
CA GLY A 573 -6.86 16.18 -36.88
C GLY A 573 -5.80 15.17 -36.43
N SER A 574 -5.22 15.33 -35.24
CA SER A 574 -4.29 14.35 -34.68
C SER A 574 -5.05 13.14 -34.13
N PHE A 575 -4.55 11.95 -34.43
CA PHE A 575 -5.15 10.67 -34.01
C PHE A 575 -4.07 9.65 -33.72
N ALA A 576 -4.25 8.83 -32.67
CA ALA A 576 -3.39 7.69 -32.40
C ALA A 576 -4.22 6.50 -31.87
N ASP A 577 -3.83 5.30 -32.29
CA ASP A 577 -4.37 4.04 -31.80
C ASP A 577 -3.30 3.28 -31.01
N TYR A 578 -3.50 3.16 -29.70
CA TYR A 578 -2.63 2.40 -28.81
C TYR A 578 -3.21 1.04 -28.44
N SER A 579 -4.26 0.59 -29.12
CA SER A 579 -4.86 -0.73 -28.92
C SER A 579 -3.83 -1.84 -29.16
N GLY A 580 -3.78 -2.83 -28.27
CA GLY A 580 -2.78 -3.91 -28.28
C GLY A 580 -1.50 -3.60 -27.49
N ASN A 581 -1.18 -2.32 -27.23
CA ASN A 581 -0.02 -1.91 -26.47
C ASN A 581 -0.11 -2.36 -25.01
N ARG A 582 1.05 -2.50 -24.38
CA ARG A 582 1.16 -2.78 -22.94
C ARG A 582 0.79 -1.55 -22.14
N VAL A 583 0.11 -1.77 -21.01
CA VAL A 583 -0.21 -0.71 -20.06
C VAL A 583 1.08 -0.19 -19.43
N VAL A 584 1.24 1.13 -19.42
CA VAL A 584 2.42 1.81 -18.89
C VAL A 584 2.60 1.60 -17.39
N GLY A 585 3.86 1.60 -16.92
CA GLY A 585 4.21 1.45 -15.51
C GLY A 585 3.97 0.05 -14.93
N VAL A 586 3.75 -0.97 -15.78
CA VAL A 586 3.52 -2.34 -15.34
C VAL A 586 4.61 -3.25 -15.88
N PRO A 587 5.52 -3.77 -15.03
CA PRO A 587 6.49 -4.77 -15.43
C PRO A 587 5.79 -6.10 -15.73
N SER A 588 6.29 -6.85 -16.71
CA SER A 588 5.74 -8.18 -17.05
C SER A 588 6.12 -9.27 -16.06
N PHE A 589 7.16 -9.05 -15.28
CA PHE A 589 7.60 -9.94 -14.23
C PHE A 589 8.21 -9.14 -13.07
N THR A 590 7.84 -9.52 -11.83
CA THR A 590 8.53 -9.12 -10.61
C THR A 590 8.79 -10.35 -9.77
N GLY A 591 9.92 -10.37 -9.07
CA GLY A 591 10.27 -11.47 -8.20
C GLY A 591 11.17 -11.01 -7.06
N ALA A 592 10.90 -11.52 -5.86
CA ALA A 592 11.75 -11.40 -4.71
C ALA A 592 12.00 -12.77 -4.10
N PHE A 593 13.22 -12.97 -3.63
CA PHE A 593 13.65 -14.19 -2.96
C PHE A 593 14.44 -13.80 -1.72
N ALA A 594 14.11 -14.40 -0.56
CA ALA A 594 14.81 -14.17 0.68
C ALA A 594 15.29 -15.50 1.28
N LEU A 595 16.53 -15.50 1.77
CA LEU A 595 17.13 -16.55 2.57
C LEU A 595 17.47 -15.95 3.94
N ASP A 596 16.84 -16.46 4.98
CA ASP A 596 17.17 -16.18 6.38
C ASP A 596 17.87 -17.38 7.00
N VAL A 597 18.96 -17.15 7.72
CA VAL A 597 19.73 -18.18 8.43
C VAL A 597 20.02 -17.69 9.85
N ALA A 598 19.52 -18.41 10.85
CA ALA A 598 19.76 -18.13 12.27
C ALA A 598 20.12 -19.43 13.01
N PRO A 599 21.37 -19.92 12.86
CA PRO A 599 21.76 -21.23 13.38
C PRO A 599 21.84 -21.25 14.91
N ALA A 600 21.26 -22.26 15.54
CA ALA A 600 21.28 -22.40 16.99
C ALA A 600 22.69 -22.42 17.58
N ALA A 601 23.68 -22.94 16.83
CA ALA A 601 25.07 -23.08 17.28
C ALA A 601 25.82 -21.75 17.41
N VAL A 602 25.38 -20.68 16.73
CA VAL A 602 26.04 -19.38 16.74
C VAL A 602 25.05 -18.23 17.12
N GLN A 603 24.06 -18.58 17.92
CA GLN A 603 23.12 -17.59 18.44
C GLN A 603 23.86 -16.48 19.22
N PRO A 604 23.39 -15.21 19.09
CA PRO A 604 22.16 -14.77 18.45
C PRO A 604 22.32 -14.34 16.97
N LEU A 605 23.31 -14.81 16.23
CA LEU A 605 23.56 -14.39 14.86
C LEU A 605 22.42 -14.77 13.92
N ARG A 606 21.94 -13.79 13.12
CA ARG A 606 21.05 -13.97 11.99
C ARG A 606 21.63 -13.32 10.74
N VAL A 607 21.54 -14.02 9.63
CA VAL A 607 21.92 -13.53 8.31
C VAL A 607 20.69 -13.57 7.42
N ARG A 608 20.40 -12.48 6.72
CA ARG A 608 19.34 -12.41 5.73
C ARG A 608 19.89 -11.91 4.40
N PHE A 609 19.63 -12.66 3.34
CA PHE A 609 19.97 -12.28 1.97
C PHE A 609 18.69 -12.17 1.15
N VAL A 610 18.46 -11.01 0.51
CA VAL A 610 17.28 -10.76 -0.30
C VAL A 610 17.71 -10.37 -1.70
N VAL A 611 17.10 -11.01 -2.72
CA VAL A 611 17.28 -10.66 -4.13
C VAL A 611 15.96 -10.14 -4.66
N GLU A 612 15.98 -8.98 -5.27
CA GLU A 612 14.83 -8.37 -5.93
C GLU A 612 15.08 -8.24 -7.43
N SER A 613 14.06 -8.51 -8.22
CA SER A 613 14.12 -8.54 -9.68
C SER A 613 12.87 -7.92 -10.28
N MET A 614 13.05 -7.04 -11.26
CA MET A 614 11.98 -6.43 -12.01
C MET A 614 12.30 -6.47 -13.50
N SER A 615 11.36 -6.92 -14.33
CA SER A 615 11.48 -6.82 -15.78
C SER A 615 11.32 -5.39 -16.25
N SER A 616 11.75 -5.12 -17.47
CA SER A 616 11.50 -3.82 -18.09
C SER A 616 10.01 -3.52 -18.27
N PHE A 617 9.66 -2.22 -18.24
CA PHE A 617 8.31 -1.74 -18.50
C PHE A 617 8.33 -0.44 -19.32
N PHE A 618 7.21 -0.12 -19.96
CA PHE A 618 7.08 1.10 -20.75
C PHE A 618 6.57 2.25 -19.89
N THR A 619 6.99 3.47 -20.25
CA THR A 619 6.57 4.71 -19.59
C THR A 619 5.60 5.53 -20.43
N ASP A 620 5.48 5.24 -21.73
CA ASP A 620 4.60 5.92 -22.66
C ASP A 620 3.62 4.94 -23.32
N ASP A 621 2.41 5.41 -23.64
CA ASP A 621 1.35 4.58 -24.22
C ASP A 621 1.68 4.09 -25.63
N ALA A 622 2.60 4.76 -26.35
CA ALA A 622 3.14 4.30 -27.63
C ALA A 622 4.11 3.11 -27.48
N ASN A 623 4.52 2.75 -26.25
CA ASN A 623 5.50 1.72 -25.93
C ASN A 623 6.89 1.96 -26.57
N GLN A 624 7.32 3.20 -26.67
CA GLN A 624 8.62 3.58 -27.23
C GLN A 624 9.66 3.82 -26.15
N VAL A 625 9.29 4.41 -25.02
CA VAL A 625 10.17 4.74 -23.89
C VAL A 625 10.10 3.62 -22.84
N LYS A 626 11.26 3.04 -22.52
CA LYS A 626 11.35 1.85 -21.68
C LYS A 626 12.27 2.04 -20.48
N VAL A 627 11.81 1.68 -19.30
CA VAL A 627 12.66 1.47 -18.13
C VAL A 627 13.34 0.11 -18.27
N PRO A 628 14.69 0.02 -18.21
CA PRO A 628 15.40 -1.24 -18.26
C PRO A 628 15.05 -2.17 -17.10
N SER A 629 15.18 -3.48 -17.33
CA SER A 629 15.10 -4.47 -16.24
C SER A 629 16.26 -4.34 -15.27
N TYR A 630 16.03 -4.67 -14.02
CA TYR A 630 17.08 -4.70 -13.02
C TYR A 630 16.96 -5.87 -12.05
N ARG A 631 18.08 -6.16 -11.41
CA ARG A 631 18.18 -7.08 -10.28
C ARG A 631 19.23 -6.54 -9.32
N PHE A 632 18.92 -6.50 -8.05
CA PHE A 632 19.88 -6.19 -6.98
C PHE A 632 19.69 -7.14 -5.78
N ALA A 633 20.66 -7.11 -4.89
CA ALA A 633 20.62 -7.93 -3.68
C ALA A 633 20.96 -7.10 -2.46
N ASN A 634 20.35 -7.45 -1.33
CA ASN A 634 20.55 -6.87 -0.02
C ASN A 634 21.08 -7.96 0.93
N LEU A 635 22.01 -7.60 1.81
CA LEU A 635 22.56 -8.48 2.83
C LEU A 635 22.42 -7.83 4.20
N THR A 636 21.79 -8.54 5.13
CA THR A 636 21.68 -8.12 6.53
C THR A 636 22.37 -9.14 7.44
N LEU A 637 23.20 -8.63 8.33
CA LEU A 637 23.79 -9.36 9.46
C LEU A 637 23.25 -8.75 10.74
N GLY A 638 22.86 -9.55 11.73
CA GLY A 638 22.38 -9.03 13.00
C GLY A 638 21.99 -10.12 13.98
N THR A 639 21.19 -9.76 14.97
CA THR A 639 20.76 -10.67 16.03
C THR A 639 19.30 -11.10 15.81
N ASP A 640 19.01 -12.40 15.98
CA ASP A 640 17.66 -12.97 15.88
C ASP A 640 16.84 -12.76 17.17
N ARG A 641 17.54 -12.53 18.28
CA ARG A 641 16.99 -12.28 19.62
C ARG A 641 17.86 -11.31 20.39
N PRO A 642 17.34 -10.59 21.39
CA PRO A 642 18.14 -9.69 22.20
C PRO A 642 19.26 -10.45 22.96
N VAL A 643 20.46 -9.92 22.89
CA VAL A 643 21.58 -10.29 23.78
C VAL A 643 21.27 -9.71 25.16
N ASP A 644 21.25 -10.53 26.19
CA ASP A 644 20.99 -10.09 27.57
C ASP A 644 22.16 -9.27 28.10
N LEU A 645 21.88 -8.05 28.51
CA LEU A 645 22.85 -7.13 29.14
C LEU A 645 22.72 -7.09 30.68
N GLY A 646 21.81 -7.90 31.25
CA GLY A 646 21.46 -7.87 32.67
C GLY A 646 20.36 -6.88 33.00
N ASN A 647 19.82 -6.98 34.24
CA ASN A 647 18.77 -6.10 34.75
C ASN A 647 17.50 -6.01 33.89
N GLY A 648 17.16 -7.07 33.14
CA GLY A 648 15.99 -7.10 32.24
C GLY A 648 16.17 -6.27 30.96
N VAL A 649 17.38 -5.86 30.63
CA VAL A 649 17.72 -5.13 29.42
C VAL A 649 18.38 -6.07 28.43
N GLY A 650 17.94 -6.06 27.19
CA GLY A 650 18.54 -6.76 26.05
C GLY A 650 18.95 -5.82 24.94
N MET A 651 19.83 -6.26 24.07
CA MET A 651 20.30 -5.50 22.91
C MET A 651 20.15 -6.31 21.63
N ASN A 652 19.52 -5.74 20.62
CA ASN A 652 19.58 -6.21 19.24
C ASN A 652 20.48 -5.27 18.42
N ALA A 653 21.16 -5.82 17.43
CA ALA A 653 21.93 -5.03 16.48
C ALA A 653 21.81 -5.62 15.08
N PHE A 654 21.90 -4.77 14.05
CA PHE A 654 22.01 -5.22 12.68
C PHE A 654 22.85 -4.26 11.83
N LEU A 655 23.41 -4.82 10.77
CA LEU A 655 24.08 -4.15 9.66
C LEU A 655 23.43 -4.64 8.37
N THR A 656 22.89 -3.72 7.59
CA THR A 656 22.33 -4.02 6.26
C THR A 656 23.15 -3.31 5.19
N ILE A 657 23.53 -4.06 4.16
CA ILE A 657 24.11 -3.54 2.93
C ILE A 657 23.05 -3.69 1.85
N HIS A 658 22.44 -2.58 1.45
CA HIS A 658 21.53 -2.54 0.33
C HIS A 658 22.30 -2.47 -0.99
N ASN A 659 21.75 -3.12 -2.02
CA ASN A 659 22.35 -3.15 -3.36
C ASN A 659 23.84 -3.54 -3.32
N VAL A 660 24.13 -4.71 -2.73
CA VAL A 660 25.51 -5.21 -2.46
C VAL A 660 26.43 -5.12 -3.67
N PHE A 661 25.89 -5.33 -4.88
CA PHE A 661 26.64 -5.33 -6.14
C PHE A 661 26.71 -3.98 -6.84
N ASP A 662 26.22 -2.90 -6.18
CA ASP A 662 26.20 -1.53 -6.69
C ASP A 662 25.61 -1.40 -8.09
N ARG A 663 24.49 -2.09 -8.33
CA ARG A 663 23.79 -2.04 -9.63
C ARG A 663 23.14 -0.69 -9.82
N ARG A 664 23.41 -0.05 -10.95
CA ARG A 664 22.66 1.14 -11.41
C ARG A 664 21.31 0.69 -11.97
N TYR A 665 20.24 1.32 -11.50
CA TYR A 665 18.88 1.01 -11.95
C TYR A 665 17.98 2.25 -11.85
N ILE A 666 16.82 2.18 -12.47
CA ILE A 666 15.76 3.18 -12.37
C ILE A 666 14.72 2.67 -11.38
N ALA A 667 14.56 3.35 -10.26
CA ALA A 667 13.63 2.96 -9.20
C ALA A 667 12.18 3.31 -9.54
N SER A 668 11.96 4.44 -10.23
CA SER A 668 10.66 4.95 -10.61
C SER A 668 10.74 5.72 -11.92
N ALA A 669 9.61 5.92 -12.59
CA ALA A 669 9.56 6.71 -13.80
C ALA A 669 8.24 7.49 -13.92
N PHE A 670 8.29 8.65 -14.56
CA PHE A 670 7.12 9.42 -14.95
C PHE A 670 6.43 8.76 -16.14
N LEU A 671 5.09 8.64 -16.06
CA LEU A 671 4.30 8.07 -17.14
C LEU A 671 3.88 9.14 -18.14
N ASN A 672 3.92 8.80 -19.41
CA ASN A 672 3.70 9.71 -20.53
C ASN A 672 4.44 11.03 -20.30
N PRO A 673 5.78 10.98 -20.16
CA PRO A 673 6.58 12.12 -19.70
C PRO A 673 6.58 13.26 -20.71
N ASP A 674 6.93 14.46 -20.23
CA ASP A 674 7.28 15.55 -21.13
C ASP A 674 8.55 15.20 -21.92
N VAL A 675 8.61 15.69 -23.16
CA VAL A 675 9.79 15.57 -24.03
C VAL A 675 10.44 16.95 -24.12
N VAL A 676 11.70 17.03 -23.73
CA VAL A 676 12.51 18.26 -23.79
C VAL A 676 13.71 18.00 -24.71
N ALA A 677 13.88 18.84 -25.71
CA ALA A 677 14.92 18.70 -26.73
C ALA A 677 14.97 17.30 -27.39
N GLY A 678 13.81 16.68 -27.60
CA GLY A 678 13.69 15.35 -28.21
C GLY A 678 13.85 14.17 -27.23
N GLU A 679 14.21 14.42 -25.96
CA GLU A 679 14.39 13.38 -24.96
C GLU A 679 13.25 13.34 -23.93
N PRO A 680 12.72 12.16 -23.55
CA PRO A 680 11.73 12.02 -22.49
C PRO A 680 12.37 12.27 -21.13
N VAL A 681 11.76 13.15 -20.33
CA VAL A 681 12.17 13.45 -18.95
C VAL A 681 11.39 12.56 -18.00
N ALA A 682 11.82 11.30 -17.88
CA ALA A 682 11.03 10.25 -17.23
C ALA A 682 11.68 9.63 -16.00
N PHE A 683 12.99 9.54 -15.90
CA PHE A 683 13.68 8.56 -15.10
C PHE A 683 14.07 9.08 -13.70
N GLU A 684 13.79 8.30 -12.67
CA GLU A 684 14.24 8.52 -11.29
C GLU A 684 15.23 7.40 -10.91
N PRO A 685 16.54 7.71 -10.81
CA PRO A 685 17.57 6.72 -10.46
C PRO A 685 17.35 6.12 -9.08
N GLY A 686 17.57 4.81 -8.96
CA GLY A 686 17.56 4.08 -7.69
C GLY A 686 18.82 4.28 -6.87
N LEU A 687 18.76 3.92 -5.58
CA LEU A 687 19.88 4.04 -4.66
C LEU A 687 21.05 3.15 -5.07
N PRO A 688 22.30 3.65 -5.07
CA PRO A 688 23.48 2.83 -5.19
C PRO A 688 23.65 1.96 -3.94
N ARG A 689 24.75 1.19 -3.88
CA ARG A 689 25.11 0.49 -2.65
C ARG A 689 25.18 1.45 -1.47
N ASN A 690 24.47 1.08 -0.40
CA ASN A 690 24.42 1.87 0.81
C ASN A 690 24.37 0.96 2.03
N VAL A 691 24.75 1.50 3.17
CA VAL A 691 24.88 0.75 4.42
C VAL A 691 24.00 1.41 5.47
N VAL A 692 23.36 0.56 6.28
CA VAL A 692 22.56 0.96 7.43
C VAL A 692 22.94 0.11 8.63
N VAL A 693 23.15 0.74 9.76
CA VAL A 693 23.42 0.11 11.06
C VAL A 693 22.35 0.52 12.06
N GLY A 694 21.76 -0.44 12.72
CA GLY A 694 20.79 -0.21 13.78
C GLY A 694 21.16 -0.96 15.04
N VAL A 695 20.95 -0.31 16.19
CA VAL A 695 21.05 -0.92 17.52
C VAL A 695 19.76 -0.66 18.26
N SER A 696 19.18 -1.68 18.90
CA SER A 696 17.97 -1.54 19.69
C SER A 696 18.22 -2.01 21.12
N LEU A 697 18.04 -1.13 22.09
CA LEU A 697 18.01 -1.45 23.50
C LEU A 697 16.57 -1.75 23.90
N VAL A 698 16.32 -2.90 24.49
CA VAL A 698 14.98 -3.44 24.79
C VAL A 698 14.87 -3.71 26.28
N ALA A 699 13.94 -3.07 26.97
CA ALA A 699 13.53 -3.43 28.33
C ALA A 699 12.28 -4.33 28.27
N ARG A 700 12.28 -5.43 29.04
CA ARG A 700 11.19 -6.42 29.12
C ARG A 700 10.21 -6.11 30.23
#